data_51d86d350f4a1081cf43ed45356ca849
#
_entry.id   51d86d350f4a1081cf43ed45356ca849
#
_cell.length_a   1.000
_cell.length_b   1.000
_cell.length_c   1.000
_cell.angle_alpha   90.00
_cell.angle_beta   90.00
_cell.angle_gamma   90.00
#
_symmetry.space_group_name_H-M   'P 1'
#
loop_
_entity.id
_entity.type
_entity.pdbx_description
1 polymer ?
#
loop_
_entity_poly.entity_id
_entity_poly.type
_entity_poly.pdbx_seq_one_letter_code
_entity_poly.pdbx_strand_id
1 'polypeptide(L)'
;MKLLPLLLPFLLVAWARAATTIVVNPGPFASPRDAAHGEAKVDWLDADTSDDRACTACFAALELQHYLRRMTGRADDFALADDATDPGGDLILVGGPATNAVTRARADELELEPQTLARLGPEGYLIKSPGVHARRATLLVAGGGRVGTLYAAYDLLYRLGVRWFAPGELHEEVPRVELGRLPVLDVAQSPSFRTRGFHAWQDRADEDFLLWMARNRLNYWCVEQSDHPLVRKLGIQMSCGGHTAQSLFINPYHAYAYDHPEFEGDEAKPKDPYPPSDQYRGDADKDGKLTNFEAHPEWYALVGGKRVPGFKSEFGTNYCTANPHATTEFMRNYVQALVDGPYRDADVVRFWTLDGGKWCQCEACKALGTPTDRNLLLVHRLDQEIKKARAAGRIHRPIIIRFLAYHDVLEPPSRPLPEGFDYATCSATFFPIVRCYVHRFDDPQCPRNARYRKQLHGWALAPDRHYKGELCIGEYYNVSGYKCLPVVYMHTMARDIPFYHQVGARHFHYMHVVTRNLGNKALTNYQMARQLWDVGTECEALWADYFARRYGPAADTMRRFYESLERMLCNVSELKYGLARRLNAGSKTLFPTDHLRLRRAEGATCTGPTLEEIAGHAVTCRTLIDQARGMPLPDRVRGRIAEDERLFAYGERTVLTYWECAQAFQLGRAGRKEEARKHLAEARRLADLLRADTASTKHSSAHANAPNAFAASRATRALAHLEKLLGTPSRRDK
;
A
#
# COMPACT_ATOMS: atom_id res chain seq x y z
N MET A 1 31.29 25.76 -77.85
CA MET A 1 29.99 25.29 -77.41
C MET A 1 30.11 24.97 -75.90
N LYS A 2 29.63 25.86 -75.06
CA LYS A 2 29.65 25.65 -73.56
C LYS A 2 28.27 25.12 -73.18
N LEU A 3 28.22 23.89 -72.63
CA LEU A 3 27.02 23.32 -72.05
C LEU A 3 26.83 23.88 -70.63
N LEU A 4 25.71 24.59 -70.41
CA LEU A 4 25.20 25.02 -69.12
C LEU A 4 24.48 23.82 -68.49
N PRO A 5 24.70 23.52 -67.17
CA PRO A 5 23.87 22.57 -66.46
C PRO A 5 22.59 23.24 -65.97
N LEU A 6 21.44 22.67 -66.35
CA LEU A 6 20.12 23.02 -65.76
C LEU A 6 20.08 22.51 -64.34
N LEU A 7 20.10 23.43 -63.35
CA LEU A 7 19.70 23.18 -61.98
C LEU A 7 18.18 23.15 -61.90
N LEU A 8 17.61 21.94 -61.78
CA LEU A 8 16.21 21.78 -61.33
C LEU A 8 16.14 22.07 -59.81
N PRO A 9 15.26 22.97 -59.37
CA PRO A 9 15.00 23.13 -57.95
C PRO A 9 14.22 21.91 -57.45
N PHE A 10 14.83 21.10 -56.59
CA PHE A 10 14.08 20.15 -55.74
C PHE A 10 13.21 20.95 -54.80
N LEU A 11 11.93 21.10 -55.16
CA LEU A 11 10.87 21.50 -54.24
C LEU A 11 10.75 20.39 -53.15
N LEU A 12 11.40 20.62 -52.01
CA LEU A 12 11.07 19.94 -50.75
C LEU A 12 9.64 20.32 -50.42
N VAL A 13 8.67 19.54 -50.87
CA VAL A 13 7.31 19.63 -50.35
C VAL A 13 7.40 19.10 -48.92
N ALA A 14 7.58 20.03 -47.98
CA ALA A 14 7.32 19.74 -46.59
C ALA A 14 5.81 19.42 -46.49
N TRP A 15 5.49 18.15 -46.42
CA TRP A 15 4.12 17.73 -46.11
C TRP A 15 3.80 18.32 -44.74
N ALA A 16 2.97 19.38 -44.71
CA ALA A 16 2.42 19.91 -43.48
C ALA A 16 1.64 18.78 -42.81
N ARG A 17 2.18 18.29 -41.74
CA ARG A 17 1.54 17.27 -40.92
C ARG A 17 0.26 17.84 -40.33
N ALA A 18 -0.86 17.12 -40.39
CA ALA A 18 -2.07 17.49 -39.67
C ALA A 18 -1.81 17.49 -38.16
N ALA A 19 -2.23 18.56 -37.47
CA ALA A 19 -2.19 18.62 -36.04
C ALA A 19 -3.06 17.49 -35.42
N THR A 20 -2.60 16.89 -34.34
CA THR A 20 -3.36 15.86 -33.60
C THR A 20 -4.27 16.52 -32.58
N THR A 21 -5.55 16.18 -32.58
CA THR A 21 -6.53 16.66 -31.59
C THR A 21 -6.92 15.54 -30.63
N ILE A 22 -7.00 15.85 -29.34
CA ILE A 22 -7.52 14.95 -28.31
C ILE A 22 -8.97 15.31 -28.04
N VAL A 23 -9.89 14.41 -28.35
CA VAL A 23 -11.34 14.61 -28.23
C VAL A 23 -11.87 13.89 -27.02
N VAL A 24 -12.57 14.63 -26.14
CA VAL A 24 -13.14 14.09 -24.90
C VAL A 24 -14.44 14.79 -24.54
N ASN A 25 -15.39 14.07 -23.96
CA ASN A 25 -16.67 14.66 -23.50
C ASN A 25 -16.48 15.41 -22.17
N PRO A 26 -16.76 16.72 -22.11
CA PRO A 26 -16.67 17.52 -20.89
C PRO A 26 -17.89 17.35 -19.96
N GLY A 27 -18.93 16.59 -20.37
CA GLY A 27 -20.17 16.43 -19.59
C GLY A 27 -20.83 17.77 -19.29
N PRO A 28 -21.20 18.07 -18.04
CA PRO A 28 -21.86 19.33 -17.68
C PRO A 28 -20.91 20.52 -17.57
N PHE A 29 -19.59 20.35 -17.75
CA PHE A 29 -18.62 21.43 -17.63
C PHE A 29 -18.47 22.23 -18.92
N ALA A 30 -18.05 23.49 -18.80
CA ALA A 30 -17.93 24.42 -19.93
C ALA A 30 -16.85 24.02 -20.94
N SER A 31 -15.82 23.29 -20.52
CA SER A 31 -14.75 22.81 -21.40
C SER A 31 -14.07 21.56 -20.82
N PRO A 32 -13.31 20.79 -21.65
CA PRO A 32 -12.50 19.68 -21.16
C PRO A 32 -11.50 20.08 -20.07
N ARG A 33 -10.96 21.30 -20.11
CA ARG A 33 -10.04 21.79 -19.09
C ARG A 33 -10.75 22.09 -17.77
N ASP A 34 -11.96 22.69 -17.82
CA ASP A 34 -12.76 22.96 -16.63
C ASP A 34 -13.20 21.64 -15.96
N ALA A 35 -13.58 20.65 -16.77
CA ALA A 35 -13.89 19.30 -16.26
C ALA A 35 -12.67 18.64 -15.58
N ALA A 36 -11.50 18.69 -16.21
CA ALA A 36 -10.28 18.07 -15.68
C ALA A 36 -9.86 18.60 -14.31
N HIS A 37 -10.20 19.85 -13.98
CA HIS A 37 -9.94 20.52 -12.70
C HIS A 37 -11.21 20.72 -11.87
N GLY A 38 -12.28 20.03 -12.23
CA GLY A 38 -13.60 20.19 -11.61
C GLY A 38 -13.87 19.33 -10.39
N GLU A 39 -12.90 18.55 -9.92
CA GLU A 39 -13.10 17.51 -8.88
C GLU A 39 -13.73 18.00 -7.58
N ALA A 40 -13.50 19.24 -7.19
CA ALA A 40 -14.11 19.86 -6.01
C ALA A 40 -15.59 20.25 -6.20
N LYS A 41 -16.09 20.25 -7.45
CA LYS A 41 -17.48 20.60 -7.78
C LYS A 41 -18.36 19.36 -7.99
N VAL A 42 -17.76 18.19 -8.11
CA VAL A 42 -18.42 16.89 -8.32
C VAL A 42 -18.92 16.36 -6.98
N ASP A 43 -20.18 15.92 -6.92
CA ASP A 43 -20.67 15.12 -5.80
C ASP A 43 -20.39 13.63 -6.06
N TRP A 44 -19.21 13.18 -5.68
CA TRP A 44 -18.73 11.81 -5.89
C TRP A 44 -19.56 10.72 -5.17
N LEU A 45 -20.55 11.09 -4.38
CA LEU A 45 -21.33 10.15 -3.56
C LEU A 45 -22.81 10.05 -3.98
N ASP A 46 -23.25 10.88 -4.92
CA ASP A 46 -24.62 10.83 -5.42
C ASP A 46 -24.83 9.73 -6.47
N ALA A 47 -26.01 9.68 -7.08
CA ALA A 47 -26.36 8.70 -8.10
C ALA A 47 -26.01 9.15 -9.54
N ASP A 48 -25.76 10.44 -9.76
CA ASP A 48 -25.34 10.97 -11.07
C ASP A 48 -23.82 10.77 -11.23
N THR A 49 -23.47 9.89 -12.13
CA THR A 49 -22.06 9.60 -12.45
C THR A 49 -21.58 10.27 -13.73
N SER A 50 -22.34 11.23 -14.28
CA SER A 50 -22.00 11.88 -15.55
C SER A 50 -20.83 12.85 -15.40
N ASP A 51 -20.85 13.66 -14.35
CA ASP A 51 -19.78 14.58 -13.99
C ASP A 51 -18.54 13.88 -13.45
N ASP A 52 -18.69 12.78 -12.68
CA ASP A 52 -17.61 11.87 -12.32
C ASP A 52 -16.81 11.41 -13.53
N ARG A 53 -17.53 10.91 -14.54
CA ARG A 53 -16.94 10.39 -15.78
C ARG A 53 -16.24 11.50 -16.55
N ALA A 54 -16.90 12.65 -16.71
CA ALA A 54 -16.35 13.78 -17.40
C ALA A 54 -15.07 14.29 -16.74
N CYS A 55 -15.09 14.48 -15.41
CA CYS A 55 -13.94 14.95 -14.64
C CYS A 55 -12.72 14.00 -14.83
N THR A 56 -12.91 12.69 -14.65
CA THR A 56 -11.82 11.72 -14.78
C THR A 56 -11.32 11.57 -16.23
N ALA A 57 -12.23 11.51 -17.23
CA ALA A 57 -11.85 11.37 -18.64
C ALA A 57 -11.14 12.60 -19.18
N CYS A 58 -11.61 13.80 -18.82
CA CYS A 58 -10.95 15.05 -19.19
C CYS A 58 -9.58 15.19 -18.51
N PHE A 59 -9.43 14.73 -17.28
CA PHE A 59 -8.12 14.66 -16.65
C PHE A 59 -7.17 13.69 -17.39
N ALA A 60 -7.66 12.54 -17.84
CA ALA A 60 -6.88 11.62 -18.67
C ALA A 60 -6.44 12.28 -20.00
N ALA A 61 -7.33 13.04 -20.64
CA ALA A 61 -7.02 13.78 -21.85
C ALA A 61 -5.97 14.90 -21.60
N LEU A 62 -6.05 15.58 -20.46
CA LEU A 62 -5.09 16.60 -20.05
C LEU A 62 -3.70 16.00 -19.76
N GLU A 63 -3.63 14.84 -19.09
CA GLU A 63 -2.38 14.10 -18.86
C GLU A 63 -1.75 13.63 -20.19
N LEU A 64 -2.55 13.13 -21.14
CA LEU A 64 -2.07 12.81 -22.48
C LEU A 64 -1.49 14.05 -23.17
N GLN A 65 -2.20 15.17 -23.19
CA GLN A 65 -1.72 16.43 -23.77
C GLN A 65 -0.39 16.84 -23.16
N HIS A 66 -0.32 16.84 -21.82
CA HIS A 66 0.88 17.25 -21.08
C HIS A 66 2.11 16.41 -21.47
N TYR A 67 2.00 15.08 -21.41
CA TYR A 67 3.14 14.23 -21.70
C TYR A 67 3.50 14.17 -23.18
N LEU A 68 2.53 14.14 -24.09
CA LEU A 68 2.77 14.14 -25.54
C LEU A 68 3.48 15.42 -25.98
N ARG A 69 3.10 16.60 -25.44
CA ARG A 69 3.79 17.86 -25.69
C ARG A 69 5.23 17.84 -25.13
N ARG A 70 5.44 17.33 -23.96
CA ARG A 70 6.78 17.16 -23.37
C ARG A 70 7.66 16.23 -24.19
N MET A 71 7.10 15.11 -24.66
CA MET A 71 7.82 14.12 -25.49
C MET A 71 8.22 14.67 -26.84
N THR A 72 7.31 15.37 -27.51
CA THR A 72 7.52 15.87 -28.88
C THR A 72 8.17 17.24 -28.95
N GLY A 73 8.12 18.01 -27.87
CA GLY A 73 8.54 19.42 -27.85
C GLY A 73 7.60 20.38 -28.59
N ARG A 74 6.40 19.92 -28.96
CA ARG A 74 5.40 20.68 -29.75
C ARG A 74 4.32 21.26 -28.84
N ALA A 75 4.45 22.49 -28.45
CA ALA A 75 3.52 23.17 -27.53
C ALA A 75 2.11 23.35 -28.14
N ASP A 76 2.02 23.55 -29.46
CA ASP A 76 0.76 23.87 -30.13
C ASP A 76 0.02 22.62 -30.68
N ASP A 77 0.63 21.44 -30.64
CA ASP A 77 0.01 20.17 -31.01
C ASP A 77 -0.81 19.58 -29.86
N PHE A 78 -1.61 18.56 -30.14
CA PHE A 78 -2.44 17.86 -29.15
C PHE A 78 -3.47 18.77 -28.46
N ALA A 79 -4.18 19.61 -29.24
CA ALA A 79 -5.25 20.44 -28.70
C ALA A 79 -6.36 19.60 -28.07
N LEU A 80 -6.96 20.08 -26.99
CA LEU A 80 -8.16 19.46 -26.39
C LEU A 80 -9.40 20.04 -27.09
N ALA A 81 -10.30 19.15 -27.52
CA ALA A 81 -11.61 19.51 -28.05
C ALA A 81 -12.71 18.70 -27.34
N ASP A 82 -13.91 19.27 -27.27
CA ASP A 82 -15.10 18.52 -26.88
C ASP A 82 -15.51 17.52 -27.99
N ASP A 83 -16.48 16.68 -27.69
CA ASP A 83 -16.99 15.66 -28.62
C ASP A 83 -18.28 16.07 -29.36
N ALA A 84 -18.66 17.34 -29.31
CA ALA A 84 -19.89 17.85 -29.96
C ALA A 84 -19.79 17.76 -31.50
N THR A 85 -18.58 17.95 -32.04
CA THR A 85 -18.30 17.84 -33.47
C THR A 85 -16.98 17.12 -33.70
N ASP A 86 -16.87 16.41 -34.84
CA ASP A 86 -15.61 15.82 -35.29
C ASP A 86 -14.69 16.92 -35.84
N PRO A 87 -13.57 17.23 -35.17
CA PRO A 87 -12.68 18.31 -35.62
C PRO A 87 -11.88 17.96 -36.88
N GLY A 88 -11.91 16.70 -37.31
CA GLY A 88 -11.09 16.22 -38.42
C GLY A 88 -9.60 16.06 -38.06
N GLY A 89 -8.75 15.74 -39.04
CA GLY A 89 -7.33 15.50 -38.81
C GLY A 89 -7.01 14.20 -38.08
N ASP A 90 -5.82 14.10 -37.47
CA ASP A 90 -5.43 13.00 -36.62
C ASP A 90 -6.07 13.13 -35.24
N LEU A 91 -6.65 12.04 -34.70
CA LEU A 91 -7.45 12.11 -33.47
C LEU A 91 -6.96 11.11 -32.41
N ILE A 92 -6.93 11.55 -31.17
CA ILE A 92 -6.94 10.68 -29.99
C ILE A 92 -8.31 10.81 -29.35
N LEU A 93 -9.10 9.75 -29.38
CA LEU A 93 -10.46 9.70 -28.82
C LEU A 93 -10.41 9.16 -27.39
N VAL A 94 -10.75 10.01 -26.42
CA VAL A 94 -10.76 9.62 -24.99
C VAL A 94 -12.18 9.34 -24.55
N GLY A 95 -12.45 8.07 -24.21
CA GLY A 95 -13.77 7.56 -23.86
C GLY A 95 -14.39 6.67 -24.94
N GLY A 96 -15.17 5.68 -24.51
CA GLY A 96 -15.85 4.72 -25.38
C GLY A 96 -17.12 5.29 -26.03
N PRO A 97 -17.81 4.50 -26.91
CA PRO A 97 -19.01 4.95 -27.63
C PRO A 97 -20.16 5.44 -26.73
N ALA A 98 -20.24 4.93 -25.51
CA ALA A 98 -21.27 5.36 -24.55
C ALA A 98 -21.01 6.76 -23.96
N THR A 99 -19.76 7.22 -23.98
CA THR A 99 -19.32 8.44 -23.28
C THR A 99 -18.66 9.49 -24.19
N ASN A 100 -18.46 9.20 -25.46
CA ASN A 100 -17.86 10.11 -26.42
C ASN A 100 -18.61 10.00 -27.77
N ALA A 101 -19.20 11.08 -28.25
CA ALA A 101 -20.03 11.11 -29.43
C ALA A 101 -19.23 10.86 -30.72
N VAL A 102 -18.01 11.38 -30.81
CA VAL A 102 -17.12 11.12 -31.96
C VAL A 102 -16.67 9.67 -32.01
N THR A 103 -16.37 9.06 -30.85
CA THR A 103 -16.08 7.61 -30.77
C THR A 103 -17.28 6.80 -31.21
N ARG A 104 -18.48 7.20 -30.82
CA ARG A 104 -19.72 6.51 -31.25
C ARG A 104 -19.91 6.58 -32.75
N ALA A 105 -19.71 7.74 -33.35
CA ALA A 105 -19.83 7.92 -34.80
C ALA A 105 -18.79 7.12 -35.59
N ARG A 106 -17.65 6.79 -34.99
CA ARG A 106 -16.56 6.03 -35.61
C ARG A 106 -16.45 4.57 -35.13
N ALA A 107 -17.46 4.07 -34.44
CA ALA A 107 -17.43 2.73 -33.84
C ALA A 107 -17.16 1.61 -34.88
N ASP A 108 -17.76 1.71 -36.08
CA ASP A 108 -17.57 0.75 -37.16
C ASP A 108 -16.14 0.83 -37.75
N GLU A 109 -15.61 2.05 -37.91
CA GLU A 109 -14.22 2.28 -38.36
C GLU A 109 -13.21 1.66 -37.40
N LEU A 110 -13.51 1.73 -36.09
CA LEU A 110 -12.70 1.20 -35.00
C LEU A 110 -12.97 -0.27 -34.71
N GLU A 111 -13.89 -0.89 -35.44
CA GLU A 111 -14.30 -2.29 -35.24
C GLU A 111 -14.66 -2.59 -33.76
N LEU A 112 -15.47 -1.74 -33.16
CA LEU A 112 -15.87 -1.85 -31.76
C LEU A 112 -17.14 -2.67 -31.61
N GLU A 113 -17.03 -3.87 -31.07
CA GLU A 113 -18.20 -4.63 -30.63
C GLU A 113 -18.88 -3.96 -29.43
N PRO A 114 -20.23 -3.95 -29.34
CA PRO A 114 -20.99 -3.20 -28.34
C PRO A 114 -20.62 -3.53 -26.89
N GLN A 115 -20.15 -4.74 -26.60
CA GLN A 115 -19.86 -5.20 -25.24
C GLN A 115 -18.35 -5.29 -24.93
N THR A 116 -17.47 -4.93 -25.85
CA THR A 116 -16.02 -5.10 -25.66
C THR A 116 -15.53 -4.44 -24.39
N LEU A 117 -15.85 -3.16 -24.18
CA LEU A 117 -15.43 -2.43 -23.00
C LEU A 117 -16.06 -2.96 -21.70
N ALA A 118 -17.32 -3.34 -21.74
CA ALA A 118 -18.03 -3.88 -20.57
C ALA A 118 -17.41 -5.19 -20.05
N ARG A 119 -16.98 -6.06 -20.97
CA ARG A 119 -16.31 -7.34 -20.64
C ARG A 119 -14.96 -7.15 -19.95
N LEU A 120 -14.29 -6.02 -20.16
CA LEU A 120 -13.01 -5.71 -19.52
C LEU A 120 -13.16 -5.28 -18.06
N GLY A 121 -14.39 -5.00 -17.62
CA GLY A 121 -14.69 -4.50 -16.27
C GLY A 121 -14.34 -3.03 -16.07
N PRO A 122 -14.63 -2.45 -14.90
CA PRO A 122 -14.60 -0.99 -14.68
C PRO A 122 -13.18 -0.39 -14.79
N GLU A 123 -12.15 -1.15 -14.54
CA GLU A 123 -10.75 -0.71 -14.62
C GLU A 123 -10.00 -1.22 -15.86
N GLY A 124 -10.60 -2.19 -16.56
CA GLY A 124 -10.03 -2.67 -17.83
C GLY A 124 -10.20 -1.64 -18.94
N TYR A 125 -9.35 -1.72 -19.97
CA TYR A 125 -9.30 -0.74 -21.04
C TYR A 125 -8.91 -1.33 -22.40
N LEU A 126 -9.19 -0.54 -23.42
CA LEU A 126 -8.84 -0.75 -24.82
C LEU A 126 -8.07 0.46 -25.34
N ILE A 127 -6.94 0.21 -26.01
CA ILE A 127 -6.24 1.19 -26.84
C ILE A 127 -6.24 0.63 -28.26
N LYS A 128 -6.97 1.27 -29.18
CA LYS A 128 -7.21 0.69 -30.51
C LYS A 128 -7.09 1.72 -31.62
N SER A 129 -6.41 1.34 -32.69
CA SER A 129 -6.37 2.07 -33.95
C SER A 129 -7.23 1.36 -34.98
N PRO A 130 -7.86 2.06 -35.95
CA PRO A 130 -8.41 1.44 -37.12
C PRO A 130 -7.32 0.75 -37.95
N GLY A 131 -7.71 -0.16 -38.83
CA GLY A 131 -6.77 -0.89 -39.70
C GLY A 131 -5.88 0.04 -40.52
N VAL A 132 -4.78 -0.50 -41.07
CA VAL A 132 -3.66 0.24 -41.71
C VAL A 132 -4.08 1.10 -42.93
N HIS A 133 -5.31 0.95 -43.43
CA HIS A 133 -5.82 1.67 -44.61
C HIS A 133 -6.61 2.94 -44.31
N ALA A 134 -6.73 3.34 -43.04
CA ALA A 134 -7.43 4.57 -42.69
C ALA A 134 -6.69 5.80 -43.23
N ARG A 135 -7.43 6.71 -43.87
CA ARG A 135 -6.88 7.96 -44.44
C ARG A 135 -6.37 8.92 -43.36
N ARG A 136 -6.82 8.76 -42.12
CA ARG A 136 -6.48 9.60 -40.95
C ARG A 136 -6.03 8.69 -39.81
N ALA A 137 -5.06 9.15 -39.02
CA ALA A 137 -4.66 8.41 -37.83
C ALA A 137 -5.68 8.68 -36.71
N THR A 138 -6.39 7.64 -36.31
CA THR A 138 -7.29 7.66 -35.14
C THR A 138 -6.78 6.68 -34.10
N LEU A 139 -6.75 7.09 -32.83
CA LEU A 139 -6.36 6.26 -31.72
C LEU A 139 -7.42 6.36 -30.62
N LEU A 140 -8.11 5.28 -30.35
CA LEU A 140 -9.04 5.15 -29.24
C LEU A 140 -8.29 4.86 -27.93
N VAL A 141 -8.65 5.56 -26.87
CA VAL A 141 -8.19 5.39 -25.48
C VAL A 141 -9.44 5.32 -24.60
N ALA A 142 -9.91 4.11 -24.29
CA ALA A 142 -11.19 3.92 -23.63
C ALA A 142 -11.16 2.81 -22.59
N GLY A 143 -11.89 2.95 -21.49
CA GLY A 143 -12.06 1.94 -20.46
C GLY A 143 -13.48 1.42 -20.35
N GLY A 144 -13.66 0.30 -19.65
CA GLY A 144 -14.98 -0.20 -19.27
C GLY A 144 -15.69 0.71 -18.25
N GLY A 145 -14.93 1.52 -17.53
CA GLY A 145 -15.39 2.62 -16.69
C GLY A 145 -14.47 3.84 -16.76
N ARG A 146 -14.77 4.90 -16.00
CA ARG A 146 -13.99 6.14 -16.00
C ARG A 146 -12.51 5.90 -15.64
N VAL A 147 -12.26 5.04 -14.66
CA VAL A 147 -10.90 4.71 -14.19
C VAL A 147 -10.13 3.90 -15.22
N GLY A 148 -10.80 2.98 -15.92
CA GLY A 148 -10.21 2.26 -17.05
C GLY A 148 -9.76 3.21 -18.16
N THR A 149 -10.53 4.28 -18.45
CA THR A 149 -10.13 5.31 -19.43
C THR A 149 -8.86 6.05 -18.99
N LEU A 150 -8.75 6.42 -17.70
CA LEU A 150 -7.53 7.01 -17.15
C LEU A 150 -6.33 6.06 -17.26
N TYR A 151 -6.54 4.78 -16.95
CA TYR A 151 -5.48 3.77 -17.04
C TYR A 151 -5.06 3.49 -18.49
N ALA A 152 -5.98 3.57 -19.46
CA ALA A 152 -5.65 3.50 -20.88
C ALA A 152 -4.70 4.64 -21.29
N ALA A 153 -4.97 5.87 -20.84
CA ALA A 153 -4.10 7.02 -21.09
C ALA A 153 -2.69 6.80 -20.53
N TYR A 154 -2.59 6.32 -19.30
CA TYR A 154 -1.28 6.02 -18.69
C TYR A 154 -0.57 4.83 -19.36
N ASP A 155 -1.29 3.81 -19.82
CA ASP A 155 -0.67 2.71 -20.56
C ASP A 155 -0.17 3.15 -21.93
N LEU A 156 -0.91 4.00 -22.64
CA LEU A 156 -0.43 4.60 -23.88
C LEU A 156 0.89 5.34 -23.67
N LEU A 157 0.96 6.22 -22.66
CA LEU A 157 2.18 6.95 -22.32
C LEU A 157 3.32 6.00 -21.92
N TYR A 158 3.01 4.96 -21.16
CA TYR A 158 4.00 3.93 -20.81
C TYR A 158 4.58 3.22 -22.04
N ARG A 159 3.74 2.85 -23.01
CA ARG A 159 4.15 2.24 -24.28
C ARG A 159 4.98 3.18 -25.13
N LEU A 160 4.70 4.45 -25.07
CA LEU A 160 5.51 5.49 -25.71
C LEU A 160 6.84 5.77 -25.00
N GLY A 161 7.07 5.15 -23.83
CA GLY A 161 8.35 5.20 -23.12
C GLY A 161 8.37 6.07 -21.87
N VAL A 162 7.24 6.70 -21.48
CA VAL A 162 7.16 7.43 -20.21
C VAL A 162 7.24 6.46 -19.03
N ARG A 163 7.95 6.83 -18.00
CA ARG A 163 8.06 6.06 -16.74
C ARG A 163 7.88 6.97 -15.53
N TRP A 164 7.16 6.46 -14.53
CA TRP A 164 6.98 7.10 -13.22
C TRP A 164 7.51 6.14 -12.15
N PHE A 165 8.83 6.19 -11.91
CA PHE A 165 9.50 5.25 -11.00
C PHE A 165 9.18 5.47 -9.52
N ALA A 166 8.93 6.72 -9.13
CA ALA A 166 8.52 7.16 -7.80
C ALA A 166 7.77 8.50 -7.92
N PRO A 167 7.12 9.00 -6.85
CA PRO A 167 6.50 10.32 -6.82
C PRO A 167 7.48 11.46 -7.11
N GLY A 168 7.01 12.49 -7.77
CA GLY A 168 7.74 13.73 -8.06
C GLY A 168 8.55 13.70 -9.36
N GLU A 169 8.81 14.90 -9.89
CA GLU A 169 9.40 15.10 -11.20
C GLU A 169 10.81 14.48 -11.37
N LEU A 170 11.60 14.41 -10.28
CA LEU A 170 12.91 13.77 -10.31
C LEU A 170 12.84 12.33 -10.81
N HIS A 171 11.73 11.64 -10.53
CA HIS A 171 11.55 10.21 -10.79
C HIS A 171 10.73 9.92 -12.06
N GLU A 172 10.32 10.94 -12.78
CA GLU A 172 9.71 10.78 -14.09
C GLU A 172 10.78 10.60 -15.16
N GLU A 173 10.55 9.74 -16.12
CA GLU A 173 11.34 9.62 -17.35
C GLU A 173 10.42 9.89 -18.54
N VAL A 174 10.68 10.97 -19.26
CA VAL A 174 9.89 11.40 -20.42
C VAL A 174 10.85 11.45 -21.63
N PRO A 175 10.81 10.45 -22.51
CA PRO A 175 11.72 10.40 -23.64
C PRO A 175 11.37 11.51 -24.66
N ARG A 176 12.38 12.01 -25.33
CA ARG A 176 12.19 12.84 -26.54
C ARG A 176 11.96 11.91 -27.72
N VAL A 177 10.83 12.09 -28.42
CA VAL A 177 10.46 11.26 -29.56
C VAL A 177 9.94 12.13 -30.69
N GLU A 178 10.28 11.75 -31.92
CA GLU A 178 9.63 12.29 -33.11
C GLU A 178 8.41 11.42 -33.44
N LEU A 179 7.25 11.82 -32.92
CA LEU A 179 5.99 11.20 -33.32
C LEU A 179 5.62 11.68 -34.73
N GLY A 180 6.06 10.92 -35.75
CA GLY A 180 5.65 11.15 -37.14
C GLY A 180 4.16 10.90 -37.38
N ARG A 181 3.61 9.83 -36.80
CA ARG A 181 2.18 9.43 -36.81
C ARG A 181 1.81 8.85 -35.44
N LEU A 182 0.51 8.83 -35.14
CA LEU A 182 0.02 8.07 -33.99
C LEU A 182 0.37 6.58 -34.15
N PRO A 183 0.73 5.87 -33.06
CA PRO A 183 1.05 4.44 -33.13
C PRO A 183 -0.17 3.63 -33.53
N VAL A 184 0.04 2.57 -34.30
CA VAL A 184 -1.00 1.57 -34.57
C VAL A 184 -0.99 0.56 -33.43
N LEU A 185 -2.08 0.51 -32.69
CA LEU A 185 -2.22 -0.32 -31.48
C LEU A 185 -3.56 -1.07 -31.50
N ASP A 186 -3.53 -2.28 -30.97
CA ASP A 186 -4.72 -3.04 -30.57
C ASP A 186 -4.40 -3.74 -29.23
N VAL A 187 -4.78 -3.11 -28.13
CA VAL A 187 -4.40 -3.51 -26.78
C VAL A 187 -5.64 -3.54 -25.91
N ALA A 188 -5.98 -4.71 -25.39
CA ALA A 188 -7.01 -4.89 -24.38
C ALA A 188 -6.37 -5.43 -23.10
N GLN A 189 -6.63 -4.80 -21.96
CA GLN A 189 -6.09 -5.23 -20.68
C GLN A 189 -7.10 -5.09 -19.54
N SER A 190 -6.97 -5.97 -18.56
CA SER A 190 -7.68 -5.93 -17.27
C SER A 190 -6.72 -6.31 -16.15
N PRO A 191 -6.90 -5.81 -14.93
CA PRO A 191 -5.98 -6.07 -13.82
C PRO A 191 -6.09 -7.51 -13.32
N SER A 192 -4.95 -8.13 -12.98
CA SER A 192 -4.89 -9.44 -12.33
C SER A 192 -5.41 -9.37 -10.88
N PHE A 193 -5.10 -8.28 -10.16
CA PHE A 193 -5.65 -8.00 -8.84
C PHE A 193 -6.63 -6.83 -8.91
N ARG A 194 -7.84 -6.99 -8.36
CA ARG A 194 -8.87 -5.94 -8.34
C ARG A 194 -8.57 -4.81 -7.36
N THR A 195 -7.97 -5.12 -6.20
CA THR A 195 -7.46 -4.11 -5.28
C THR A 195 -5.94 -4.16 -5.28
N ARG A 196 -5.30 -3.01 -5.44
CA ARG A 196 -3.85 -2.84 -5.59
C ARG A 196 -3.45 -1.54 -4.92
N GLY A 197 -2.69 -1.60 -3.85
CA GLY A 197 -2.27 -0.35 -3.21
C GLY A 197 -1.65 -0.52 -1.85
N PHE A 198 -1.90 0.44 -0.99
CA PHE A 198 -1.21 0.60 0.26
C PHE A 198 -2.15 0.77 1.44
N HIS A 199 -1.68 0.33 2.58
CA HIS A 199 -2.22 0.74 3.87
C HIS A 199 -1.18 1.57 4.61
N ALA A 200 -1.45 2.84 4.81
CA ALA A 200 -0.64 3.72 5.64
C ALA A 200 -1.40 4.06 6.92
N TRP A 201 -0.75 3.91 8.07
CA TRP A 201 -1.38 4.20 9.36
C TRP A 201 -1.45 5.70 9.64
N GLN A 202 -0.34 6.39 9.46
CA GLN A 202 -0.18 7.77 9.88
C GLN A 202 0.38 8.68 8.79
N ASP A 203 0.89 8.10 7.72
CA ASP A 203 1.43 8.87 6.61
C ASP A 203 0.31 9.31 5.68
N ARG A 204 0.32 10.60 5.39
CA ARG A 204 -0.54 11.17 4.37
C ARG A 204 0.22 11.27 3.06
N ALA A 205 -0.44 10.87 2.00
CA ALA A 205 0.05 11.10 0.66
C ALA A 205 -0.13 12.57 0.29
N ASP A 206 0.86 13.14 -0.37
CA ASP A 206 0.71 14.38 -1.10
C ASP A 206 0.19 14.12 -2.52
N GLU A 207 -0.07 15.16 -3.27
CA GLU A 207 -0.59 15.08 -4.64
C GLU A 207 0.34 14.24 -5.52
N ASP A 208 1.66 14.45 -5.44
CA ASP A 208 2.65 13.69 -6.22
C ASP A 208 2.56 12.18 -5.97
N PHE A 209 2.35 11.77 -4.72
CA PHE A 209 2.20 10.35 -4.37
C PHE A 209 0.88 9.77 -4.92
N LEU A 210 -0.22 10.50 -4.81
CA LEU A 210 -1.52 10.07 -5.33
C LEU A 210 -1.51 9.97 -6.87
N LEU A 211 -0.94 10.95 -7.55
CA LEU A 211 -0.75 10.91 -9.00
C LEU A 211 0.15 9.75 -9.43
N TRP A 212 1.25 9.51 -8.70
CA TRP A 212 2.11 8.36 -8.94
C TRP A 212 1.38 7.03 -8.78
N MET A 213 0.51 6.91 -7.77
CA MET A 213 -0.34 5.73 -7.61
C MET A 213 -1.22 5.49 -8.85
N ALA A 214 -1.96 6.51 -9.30
CA ALA A 214 -2.84 6.42 -10.46
C ALA A 214 -2.07 6.10 -11.75
N ARG A 215 -0.93 6.79 -11.99
CA ARG A 215 -0.03 6.55 -13.14
C ARG A 215 0.54 5.13 -13.18
N ASN A 216 0.67 4.48 -12.03
CA ASN A 216 1.04 3.08 -11.91
C ASN A 216 -0.16 2.14 -11.69
N ARG A 217 -1.39 2.63 -11.87
CA ARG A 217 -2.66 1.87 -11.80
C ARG A 217 -2.91 1.24 -10.44
N LEU A 218 -2.45 1.88 -9.35
CA LEU A 218 -2.78 1.54 -7.98
C LEU A 218 -4.09 2.24 -7.58
N ASN A 219 -4.96 1.55 -6.84
CA ASN A 219 -6.35 1.96 -6.61
C ASN A 219 -6.81 1.83 -5.15
N TYR A 220 -5.91 1.78 -4.16
CA TYR A 220 -6.31 1.58 -2.76
C TYR A 220 -5.48 2.43 -1.79
N TRP A 221 -6.15 3.25 -0.98
CA TRP A 221 -5.57 4.15 0.01
C TRP A 221 -6.46 4.22 1.27
N CYS A 222 -6.17 5.13 2.20
CA CYS A 222 -6.92 5.32 3.44
C CYS A 222 -7.76 6.60 3.42
N VAL A 223 -8.89 6.58 4.14
CA VAL A 223 -9.84 7.69 4.23
C VAL A 223 -9.28 8.90 4.99
N GLU A 224 -8.23 8.73 5.76
CA GLU A 224 -7.54 9.81 6.45
C GLU A 224 -6.81 10.78 5.49
N GLN A 225 -6.76 10.47 4.19
CA GLN A 225 -6.34 11.42 3.18
C GLN A 225 -7.30 12.60 3.13
N SER A 226 -6.77 13.83 3.19
CA SER A 226 -7.59 15.04 3.24
C SER A 226 -8.13 15.49 1.89
N ASP A 227 -7.50 15.11 0.78
CA ASP A 227 -7.90 15.47 -0.58
C ASP A 227 -8.79 14.39 -1.20
N HIS A 228 -10.00 14.20 -0.66
CA HIS A 228 -10.94 13.20 -1.15
C HIS A 228 -11.37 13.45 -2.60
N PRO A 229 -11.66 14.68 -3.07
CA PRO A 229 -11.99 14.92 -4.46
C PRO A 229 -10.92 14.44 -5.45
N LEU A 230 -9.64 14.71 -5.18
CA LEU A 230 -8.53 14.21 -6.00
C LEU A 230 -8.46 12.67 -5.96
N VAL A 231 -8.54 12.08 -4.77
CA VAL A 231 -8.53 10.61 -4.61
C VAL A 231 -9.65 9.96 -5.42
N ARG A 232 -10.86 10.55 -5.38
CA ARG A 232 -12.03 10.12 -6.16
C ARG A 232 -11.82 10.25 -7.67
N LYS A 233 -11.34 11.40 -8.13
CA LYS A 233 -11.00 11.65 -9.54
C LYS A 233 -10.02 10.60 -10.08
N LEU A 234 -9.03 10.22 -9.30
CA LEU A 234 -8.03 9.22 -9.65
C LEU A 234 -8.54 7.78 -9.56
N GLY A 235 -9.77 7.54 -9.09
CA GLY A 235 -10.35 6.21 -8.96
C GLY A 235 -9.75 5.36 -7.83
N ILE A 236 -9.15 6.01 -6.84
CA ILE A 236 -8.55 5.33 -5.69
C ILE A 236 -9.64 5.06 -4.65
N GLN A 237 -9.82 3.81 -4.29
CA GLN A 237 -10.74 3.38 -3.23
C GLN A 237 -10.21 3.80 -1.86
N MET A 238 -11.06 4.42 -1.06
CA MET A 238 -10.72 4.84 0.29
C MET A 238 -11.17 3.81 1.32
N SER A 239 -10.25 3.46 2.22
CA SER A 239 -10.53 2.51 3.30
C SER A 239 -10.54 3.18 4.66
N CYS A 240 -11.39 2.68 5.57
CA CYS A 240 -11.49 3.14 6.96
C CYS A 240 -11.41 1.97 7.95
N GLY A 241 -11.37 2.28 9.24
CA GLY A 241 -11.40 1.30 10.32
C GLY A 241 -10.01 0.71 10.61
N GLY A 242 -10.01 -0.42 11.30
CA GLY A 242 -8.79 -1.08 11.79
C GLY A 242 -9.01 -1.63 13.20
N HIS A 243 -7.92 -1.90 13.92
CA HIS A 243 -7.95 -2.43 15.28
C HIS A 243 -8.64 -1.51 16.32
N THR A 244 -8.85 -0.24 15.99
CA THR A 244 -9.47 0.75 16.87
C THR A 244 -11.00 0.77 16.84
N ALA A 245 -11.65 -0.05 16.00
CA ALA A 245 -13.11 -0.01 15.82
C ALA A 245 -13.87 -0.18 17.14
N GLN A 246 -13.47 -1.11 18.01
CA GLN A 246 -14.13 -1.31 19.29
C GLN A 246 -13.91 -0.12 20.25
N SER A 247 -12.73 0.48 20.25
CA SER A 247 -12.45 1.66 21.08
C SER A 247 -13.11 2.95 20.58
N LEU A 248 -13.56 2.98 19.34
CA LEU A 248 -14.32 4.10 18.79
C LEU A 248 -15.83 3.95 19.03
N PHE A 249 -16.37 2.73 18.87
CA PHE A 249 -17.80 2.52 18.72
C PHE A 249 -18.48 1.75 19.87
N ILE A 250 -17.70 1.14 20.78
CA ILE A 250 -18.20 0.47 21.99
C ILE A 250 -17.16 0.55 23.12
N ASN A 251 -16.52 1.69 23.29
CA ASN A 251 -15.50 1.88 24.32
C ASN A 251 -16.09 1.78 25.72
N PRO A 252 -15.58 0.91 26.61
CA PRO A 252 -16.11 0.75 27.97
C PRO A 252 -16.01 2.01 28.83
N TYR A 253 -15.08 2.91 28.52
CA TYR A 253 -14.82 4.13 29.30
C TYR A 253 -15.49 5.39 28.73
N HIS A 254 -16.19 5.29 27.61
CA HIS A 254 -16.98 6.40 27.11
C HIS A 254 -18.27 6.55 27.92
N ALA A 255 -18.75 7.78 28.04
CA ALA A 255 -20.03 8.06 28.65
C ALA A 255 -21.14 7.28 27.96
N TYR A 256 -22.04 6.69 28.75
CA TYR A 256 -23.21 6.00 28.23
C TYR A 256 -24.12 6.99 27.50
N ALA A 257 -24.60 6.59 26.34
CA ALA A 257 -25.27 7.53 25.43
C ALA A 257 -26.75 7.76 25.75
N TYR A 258 -27.31 7.00 26.71
CA TYR A 258 -28.73 6.99 27.00
C TYR A 258 -29.05 7.36 28.45
N ASP A 259 -30.30 7.74 28.68
CA ASP A 259 -30.91 7.88 29.99
C ASP A 259 -31.17 6.50 30.60
N HIS A 260 -30.26 6.04 31.47
CA HIS A 260 -30.36 4.72 32.10
C HIS A 260 -31.44 4.74 33.18
N PRO A 261 -32.41 3.81 33.18
CA PRO A 261 -33.59 3.88 34.04
C PRO A 261 -33.32 3.81 35.55
N GLU A 262 -32.14 3.37 35.96
CA GLU A 262 -31.72 3.30 37.39
C GLU A 262 -30.65 4.33 37.77
N PHE A 263 -30.39 5.35 36.92
CA PHE A 263 -29.41 6.38 37.16
C PHE A 263 -30.07 7.77 37.10
N GLU A 264 -29.96 8.55 38.16
CA GLU A 264 -30.44 9.93 38.22
C GLU A 264 -29.35 10.87 37.66
N GLY A 265 -29.72 11.77 36.76
CA GLY A 265 -28.83 12.82 36.26
C GLY A 265 -28.58 12.82 34.72
N ASP A 266 -29.17 11.89 34.00
CA ASP A 266 -29.04 11.78 32.55
C ASP A 266 -30.36 11.97 31.78
N GLU A 267 -31.38 12.55 32.41
CA GLU A 267 -32.76 12.70 31.91
C GLU A 267 -32.83 13.51 30.60
N ALA A 268 -31.78 14.26 30.28
CA ALA A 268 -31.66 14.98 29.02
C ALA A 268 -31.22 14.09 27.84
N LYS A 269 -30.75 12.87 28.12
CA LYS A 269 -30.32 11.91 27.10
C LYS A 269 -31.53 11.17 26.47
N PRO A 270 -31.36 10.58 25.28
CA PRO A 270 -32.36 9.70 24.69
C PRO A 270 -32.70 8.55 25.63
N LYS A 271 -33.98 8.15 25.64
CA LYS A 271 -34.42 6.98 26.41
C LYS A 271 -33.60 5.74 26.03
N ASP A 272 -33.20 4.98 27.05
CA ASP A 272 -32.45 3.74 26.89
C ASP A 272 -33.24 2.71 26.08
N PRO A 273 -32.73 2.24 24.95
CA PRO A 273 -33.37 1.19 24.14
C PRO A 273 -33.08 -0.23 24.67
N TYR A 274 -32.22 -0.36 25.68
CA TYR A 274 -31.81 -1.64 26.22
C TYR A 274 -32.46 -1.92 27.59
N PRO A 275 -32.69 -3.19 27.95
CA PRO A 275 -33.14 -3.53 29.28
C PRO A 275 -32.01 -3.26 30.30
N PRO A 276 -32.35 -2.83 31.53
CA PRO A 276 -31.37 -2.69 32.59
C PRO A 276 -30.55 -3.96 32.83
N SER A 277 -29.26 -3.80 33.12
CA SER A 277 -28.38 -4.93 33.39
C SER A 277 -28.56 -5.44 34.80
N ASP A 278 -28.68 -6.75 35.00
CA ASP A 278 -28.65 -7.40 36.31
C ASP A 278 -27.27 -7.30 37.00
N GLN A 279 -26.24 -6.89 36.22
CA GLN A 279 -24.88 -6.65 36.67
C GLN A 279 -24.59 -5.16 36.95
N TYR A 280 -25.56 -4.29 36.73
CA TYR A 280 -25.45 -2.85 37.05
C TYR A 280 -25.17 -2.62 38.52
N ARG A 281 -24.29 -1.65 38.84
CA ARG A 281 -23.88 -1.29 40.22
C ARG A 281 -23.82 0.22 40.43
N GLY A 282 -24.38 1.00 39.53
CA GLY A 282 -24.35 2.45 39.54
C GLY A 282 -22.99 3.02 39.11
N ASP A 283 -22.84 4.31 39.38
CA ASP A 283 -21.59 5.05 39.15
C ASP A 283 -20.54 4.57 40.17
N ALA A 284 -19.63 3.70 39.72
CA ALA A 284 -18.67 3.02 40.59
C ALA A 284 -17.52 3.92 41.05
N ASP A 285 -17.14 4.90 40.26
CA ASP A 285 -16.06 5.84 40.57
C ASP A 285 -16.57 7.16 41.18
N LYS A 286 -17.91 7.33 41.25
CA LYS A 286 -18.62 8.47 41.83
C LYS A 286 -18.28 9.81 41.19
N ASP A 287 -18.07 9.81 39.87
CA ASP A 287 -17.78 11.03 39.10
C ASP A 287 -19.07 11.75 38.64
N GLY A 288 -20.25 11.19 38.91
CA GLY A 288 -21.55 11.73 38.52
C GLY A 288 -21.92 11.40 37.07
N LYS A 289 -21.28 10.42 36.43
CA LYS A 289 -21.52 9.99 35.07
C LYS A 289 -21.52 8.46 34.95
N LEU A 290 -22.31 7.93 34.04
CA LEU A 290 -22.29 6.53 33.71
C LEU A 290 -21.42 6.28 32.49
N THR A 291 -20.50 5.33 32.59
CA THR A 291 -19.76 4.80 31.42
C THR A 291 -20.51 3.63 30.78
N ASN A 292 -20.15 3.27 29.56
CA ASN A 292 -20.72 2.09 28.90
C ASN A 292 -20.51 0.81 29.73
N PHE A 293 -19.37 0.69 30.44
CA PHE A 293 -19.09 -0.48 31.27
C PHE A 293 -19.94 -0.51 32.53
N GLU A 294 -20.19 0.62 33.15
CA GLU A 294 -21.01 0.73 34.36
C GLU A 294 -22.48 0.47 34.05
N ALA A 295 -22.99 1.00 32.94
CA ALA A 295 -24.35 0.75 32.49
C ALA A 295 -24.57 -0.73 32.15
N HIS A 296 -23.64 -1.33 31.43
CA HIS A 296 -23.77 -2.68 30.90
C HIS A 296 -22.48 -3.52 31.03
N PRO A 297 -22.10 -3.99 32.25
CA PRO A 297 -20.91 -4.82 32.41
C PRO A 297 -20.93 -6.11 31.56
N GLU A 298 -22.11 -6.69 31.30
CA GLU A 298 -22.29 -7.90 30.50
C GLU A 298 -22.01 -7.71 28.99
N TRP A 299 -21.91 -6.47 28.52
CA TRP A 299 -21.46 -6.18 27.15
C TRP A 299 -19.99 -6.50 26.97
N TYR A 300 -19.23 -6.51 28.07
CA TYR A 300 -17.77 -6.65 28.02
C TYR A 300 -17.33 -8.07 28.40
N ALA A 301 -16.05 -8.36 28.20
CA ALA A 301 -15.54 -9.70 28.30
C ALA A 301 -15.61 -10.28 29.73
N LEU A 302 -16.02 -11.52 29.83
CA LEU A 302 -15.80 -12.33 31.03
C LEU A 302 -14.40 -12.92 30.96
N VAL A 303 -13.54 -12.62 31.93
CA VAL A 303 -12.16 -13.12 32.04
C VAL A 303 -11.92 -13.56 33.47
N GLY A 304 -11.57 -14.84 33.67
CA GLY A 304 -11.33 -15.39 35.02
C GLY A 304 -12.54 -15.25 35.95
N GLY A 305 -13.76 -15.35 35.43
CA GLY A 305 -15.01 -15.26 36.20
C GLY A 305 -15.48 -13.82 36.48
N LYS A 306 -14.79 -12.81 36.00
CA LYS A 306 -15.16 -11.40 36.21
C LYS A 306 -15.37 -10.66 34.88
N ARG A 307 -16.36 -9.77 34.80
CA ARG A 307 -16.50 -8.81 33.72
C ARG A 307 -15.41 -7.76 33.83
N VAL A 308 -14.76 -7.48 32.69
CA VAL A 308 -13.66 -6.52 32.62
C VAL A 308 -13.92 -5.52 31.49
N PRO A 309 -13.57 -4.25 31.65
CA PRO A 309 -13.70 -3.27 30.57
C PRO A 309 -12.81 -3.59 29.35
N GLY A 310 -11.78 -4.40 29.52
CA GLY A 310 -11.05 -5.15 28.48
C GLY A 310 -10.10 -4.36 27.60
N PHE A 311 -10.43 -3.15 27.15
CA PHE A 311 -9.62 -2.39 26.19
C PHE A 311 -9.80 -0.87 26.34
N LYS A 312 -8.78 -0.10 25.96
CA LYS A 312 -8.83 1.38 25.84
C LYS A 312 -8.51 1.85 24.42
N SER A 313 -7.74 1.06 23.68
CA SER A 313 -7.25 1.35 22.34
C SER A 313 -7.37 0.09 21.47
N GLU A 314 -6.40 -0.13 20.59
CA GLU A 314 -6.30 -1.29 19.72
C GLU A 314 -5.91 -2.61 20.41
N PHE A 315 -5.53 -2.56 21.69
CA PHE A 315 -5.05 -3.75 22.44
C PHE A 315 -6.00 -4.11 23.59
N GLY A 316 -6.02 -5.40 23.94
CA GLY A 316 -6.74 -5.87 25.11
C GLY A 316 -7.59 -7.11 24.87
N THR A 317 -8.82 -7.13 25.43
CA THR A 317 -9.77 -8.23 25.30
C THR A 317 -11.02 -7.74 24.57
N ASN A 318 -11.35 -8.37 23.45
CA ASN A 318 -12.55 -8.06 22.67
C ASN A 318 -13.82 -8.14 23.54
N TYR A 319 -14.80 -7.29 23.27
CA TYR A 319 -16.07 -7.26 23.97
C TYR A 319 -16.80 -8.62 23.92
N CYS A 320 -17.91 -8.78 24.63
CA CYS A 320 -18.69 -10.02 24.64
C CYS A 320 -19.49 -10.18 23.35
N THR A 321 -18.91 -10.88 22.35
CA THR A 321 -19.49 -11.03 21.01
C THR A 321 -20.80 -11.85 20.96
N ALA A 322 -21.10 -12.59 22.05
CA ALA A 322 -22.37 -13.31 22.20
C ALA A 322 -23.48 -12.44 22.80
N ASN A 323 -23.17 -11.23 23.31
CA ASN A 323 -24.21 -10.33 23.82
C ASN A 323 -24.88 -9.60 22.63
N PRO A 324 -26.21 -9.79 22.43
CA PRO A 324 -26.91 -9.24 21.27
C PRO A 324 -27.03 -7.70 21.35
N HIS A 325 -27.18 -7.13 22.53
CA HIS A 325 -27.31 -5.69 22.74
C HIS A 325 -26.01 -4.98 22.48
N ALA A 326 -24.88 -5.48 23.03
CA ALA A 326 -23.54 -5.00 22.74
C ALA A 326 -23.23 -5.00 21.23
N THR A 327 -23.59 -6.09 20.56
CA THR A 327 -23.38 -6.20 19.11
C THR A 327 -24.25 -5.23 18.33
N THR A 328 -25.53 -5.05 18.74
CA THR A 328 -26.44 -4.08 18.10
C THR A 328 -25.92 -2.66 18.26
N GLU A 329 -25.49 -2.28 19.46
CA GLU A 329 -24.93 -0.94 19.74
C GLU A 329 -23.65 -0.68 18.92
N PHE A 330 -22.74 -1.64 18.91
CA PHE A 330 -21.51 -1.56 18.14
C PHE A 330 -21.77 -1.36 16.64
N MET A 331 -22.68 -2.17 16.06
CA MET A 331 -23.00 -2.10 14.63
C MET A 331 -23.74 -0.81 14.27
N ARG A 332 -24.66 -0.34 15.13
CA ARG A 332 -25.34 0.94 14.95
C ARG A 332 -24.37 2.10 14.86
N ASN A 333 -23.44 2.19 15.82
CA ASN A 333 -22.44 3.26 15.87
C ASN A 333 -21.47 3.18 14.68
N TYR A 334 -21.10 1.97 14.28
CA TYR A 334 -20.25 1.77 13.10
C TYR A 334 -20.94 2.22 11.80
N VAL A 335 -22.19 1.83 11.59
CA VAL A 335 -22.99 2.23 10.41
C VAL A 335 -23.23 3.74 10.39
N GLN A 336 -23.49 4.36 11.56
CA GLN A 336 -23.65 5.82 11.65
C GLN A 336 -22.38 6.55 11.20
N ALA A 337 -21.20 6.03 11.56
CA ALA A 337 -19.92 6.58 11.08
C ALA A 337 -19.74 6.50 9.56
N LEU A 338 -20.37 5.52 8.89
CA LEU A 338 -20.38 5.39 7.43
C LEU A 338 -21.41 6.28 6.74
N VAL A 339 -22.48 6.66 7.44
CA VAL A 339 -23.56 7.50 6.89
C VAL A 339 -23.13 8.96 6.83
N ASP A 340 -22.79 9.54 7.97
CA ASP A 340 -22.49 10.97 8.14
C ASP A 340 -21.31 11.27 9.06
N GLY A 341 -20.65 10.22 9.59
CA GLY A 341 -19.50 10.34 10.46
C GLY A 341 -18.16 10.33 9.71
N PRO A 342 -17.05 10.04 10.42
CA PRO A 342 -15.70 10.11 9.88
C PRO A 342 -15.41 9.11 8.76
N TYR A 343 -16.29 8.15 8.52
CA TYR A 343 -16.15 7.11 7.49
C TYR A 343 -17.09 7.31 6.29
N ARG A 344 -17.77 8.47 6.19
CA ARG A 344 -18.73 8.73 5.11
C ARG A 344 -18.12 8.61 3.70
N ASP A 345 -16.82 8.85 3.56
CA ASP A 345 -16.13 8.77 2.27
C ASP A 345 -15.46 7.42 2.00
N ALA A 346 -15.58 6.44 2.91
CA ALA A 346 -14.95 5.15 2.75
C ALA A 346 -15.71 4.23 1.80
N ASP A 347 -14.98 3.52 0.93
CA ASP A 347 -15.49 2.45 0.07
C ASP A 347 -15.24 1.07 0.69
N VAL A 348 -14.20 0.98 1.51
CA VAL A 348 -13.73 -0.27 2.12
C VAL A 348 -13.65 -0.12 3.63
N VAL A 349 -14.35 -0.98 4.34
CA VAL A 349 -14.29 -1.09 5.80
C VAL A 349 -13.28 -2.17 6.18
N ARG A 350 -12.21 -1.78 6.87
CA ARG A 350 -11.29 -2.69 7.53
C ARG A 350 -11.85 -3.08 8.89
N PHE A 351 -12.70 -4.11 8.89
CA PHE A 351 -13.34 -4.58 10.11
C PHE A 351 -12.42 -5.55 10.85
N TRP A 352 -11.58 -5.01 11.72
CA TRP A 352 -10.55 -5.73 12.43
C TRP A 352 -10.86 -5.84 13.92
N THR A 353 -10.61 -7.02 14.48
CA THR A 353 -10.57 -7.25 15.93
C THR A 353 -9.41 -6.49 16.56
N LEU A 354 -9.33 -6.45 17.90
CA LEU A 354 -8.19 -5.85 18.60
C LEU A 354 -6.88 -6.54 18.19
N ASP A 355 -5.76 -5.81 18.13
CA ASP A 355 -4.45 -6.32 17.70
C ASP A 355 -3.91 -7.38 18.65
N GLY A 356 -3.95 -8.65 18.22
CA GLY A 356 -3.62 -9.79 19.07
C GLY A 356 -4.53 -9.91 20.30
N GLY A 357 -5.80 -9.50 20.15
CA GLY A 357 -6.76 -9.41 21.24
C GLY A 357 -7.12 -10.76 21.85
N LYS A 358 -7.36 -10.75 23.16
CA LYS A 358 -7.98 -11.88 23.86
C LYS A 358 -9.49 -11.84 23.64
N TRP A 359 -10.18 -12.93 24.03
CA TRP A 359 -11.60 -13.10 23.79
C TRP A 359 -12.37 -13.43 25.06
N CYS A 360 -13.64 -13.02 25.10
CA CYS A 360 -14.55 -13.33 26.20
C CYS A 360 -14.64 -14.86 26.45
N GLN A 361 -14.62 -15.26 27.73
CA GLN A 361 -14.59 -16.65 28.20
C GLN A 361 -15.98 -17.16 28.66
N CYS A 362 -17.08 -16.40 28.49
CA CYS A 362 -18.41 -16.86 28.88
C CYS A 362 -18.86 -18.04 27.97
N GLU A 363 -19.75 -18.88 28.51
CA GLU A 363 -20.21 -20.08 27.80
C GLU A 363 -20.89 -19.76 26.48
N ALA A 364 -21.70 -18.71 26.44
CA ALA A 364 -22.32 -18.25 25.20
C ALA A 364 -21.28 -17.89 24.11
N CYS A 365 -20.20 -17.19 24.46
CA CYS A 365 -19.13 -16.91 23.52
C CYS A 365 -18.36 -18.17 23.08
N LYS A 366 -18.13 -19.13 23.99
CA LYS A 366 -17.48 -20.40 23.63
C LYS A 366 -18.35 -21.22 22.67
N ALA A 367 -19.67 -21.23 22.87
CA ALA A 367 -20.61 -21.89 21.99
C ALA A 367 -20.61 -21.36 20.56
N LEU A 368 -20.25 -20.08 20.33
CA LEU A 368 -20.09 -19.49 19.01
C LEU A 368 -18.88 -20.03 18.23
N GLY A 369 -17.95 -20.71 18.88
CA GLY A 369 -16.79 -21.33 18.25
C GLY A 369 -15.48 -20.59 18.50
N THR A 370 -14.54 -20.76 17.56
CA THR A 370 -13.20 -20.15 17.61
C THR A 370 -13.28 -18.61 17.51
N PRO A 371 -12.20 -17.88 17.82
CA PRO A 371 -12.11 -16.45 17.53
C PRO A 371 -12.48 -16.09 16.10
N THR A 372 -12.03 -16.89 15.12
CA THR A 372 -12.36 -16.68 13.69
C THR A 372 -13.85 -16.84 13.44
N ASP A 373 -14.49 -17.89 13.98
CA ASP A 373 -15.94 -18.11 13.82
C ASP A 373 -16.74 -16.93 14.39
N ARG A 374 -16.36 -16.43 15.57
CA ARG A 374 -17.00 -15.27 16.21
C ARG A 374 -16.83 -13.99 15.39
N ASN A 375 -15.64 -13.77 14.85
CA ASN A 375 -15.37 -12.61 14.00
C ASN A 375 -16.24 -12.65 12.72
N LEU A 376 -16.39 -13.82 12.11
CA LEU A 376 -17.22 -13.99 10.90
C LEU A 376 -18.71 -13.74 11.15
N LEU A 377 -19.22 -14.06 12.33
CA LEU A 377 -20.56 -13.68 12.76
C LEU A 377 -20.74 -12.16 12.81
N LEU A 378 -19.75 -11.45 13.36
CA LEU A 378 -19.77 -9.97 13.42
C LEU A 378 -19.65 -9.34 12.04
N VAL A 379 -18.78 -9.89 11.17
CA VAL A 379 -18.64 -9.45 9.76
C VAL A 379 -19.97 -9.56 9.03
N HIS A 380 -20.62 -10.72 9.14
CA HIS A 380 -21.94 -10.95 8.54
C HIS A 380 -22.99 -9.97 9.07
N ARG A 381 -23.00 -9.72 10.38
CA ARG A 381 -23.94 -8.77 10.99
C ARG A 381 -23.71 -7.34 10.48
N LEU A 382 -22.47 -6.91 10.39
CA LEU A 382 -22.13 -5.58 9.86
C LEU A 382 -22.58 -5.45 8.39
N ASP A 383 -22.34 -6.45 7.56
CA ASP A 383 -22.78 -6.47 6.16
C ASP A 383 -24.29 -6.31 6.05
N GLN A 384 -25.06 -7.03 6.87
CA GLN A 384 -26.51 -6.91 6.91
C GLN A 384 -26.97 -5.49 7.30
N GLU A 385 -26.36 -4.87 8.32
CA GLU A 385 -26.73 -3.52 8.75
C GLU A 385 -26.35 -2.46 7.70
N ILE A 386 -25.21 -2.62 7.01
CA ILE A 386 -24.85 -1.77 5.86
C ILE A 386 -25.86 -1.91 4.73
N LYS A 387 -26.26 -3.14 4.39
CA LYS A 387 -27.29 -3.40 3.35
C LYS A 387 -28.64 -2.76 3.71
N LYS A 388 -29.06 -2.83 4.98
CA LYS A 388 -30.27 -2.12 5.46
C LYS A 388 -30.13 -0.60 5.30
N ALA A 389 -28.98 -0.03 5.66
CA ALA A 389 -28.73 1.40 5.51
C ALA A 389 -28.77 1.83 4.03
N ARG A 390 -28.24 0.99 3.14
CA ARG A 390 -28.29 1.22 1.68
C ARG A 390 -29.71 1.11 1.14
N ALA A 391 -30.47 0.10 1.53
CA ALA A 391 -31.87 -0.05 1.13
C ALA A 391 -32.74 1.11 1.61
N ALA A 392 -32.41 1.72 2.75
CA ALA A 392 -33.05 2.92 3.28
C ALA A 392 -32.55 4.23 2.66
N GLY A 393 -31.66 4.18 1.66
CA GLY A 393 -31.10 5.38 1.01
C GLY A 393 -30.17 6.20 1.88
N ARG A 394 -29.65 5.66 2.99
CA ARG A 394 -28.72 6.36 3.87
C ARG A 394 -27.25 6.25 3.42
N ILE A 395 -26.94 5.24 2.61
CA ILE A 395 -25.63 5.04 1.98
C ILE A 395 -25.88 4.73 0.50
N HIS A 396 -25.37 5.56 -0.41
CA HIS A 396 -25.62 5.40 -1.86
C HIS A 396 -24.53 4.57 -2.57
N ARG A 397 -23.33 4.47 -1.99
CA ARG A 397 -22.21 3.74 -2.57
C ARG A 397 -22.15 2.27 -2.10
N PRO A 398 -21.55 1.36 -2.88
CA PRO A 398 -21.21 0.02 -2.38
C PRO A 398 -20.11 0.09 -1.30
N ILE A 399 -20.28 -0.71 -0.25
CA ILE A 399 -19.28 -0.85 0.82
C ILE A 399 -18.75 -2.28 0.82
N ILE A 400 -17.43 -2.41 0.87
CA ILE A 400 -16.72 -3.70 0.95
C ILE A 400 -16.13 -3.86 2.36
N ILE A 401 -16.33 -5.01 2.98
CA ILE A 401 -15.78 -5.35 4.28
C ILE A 401 -14.53 -6.22 4.10
N ARG A 402 -13.39 -5.76 4.60
CA ARG A 402 -12.13 -6.50 4.68
C ARG A 402 -11.87 -6.88 6.14
N PHE A 403 -12.05 -8.16 6.46
CA PHE A 403 -11.81 -8.66 7.82
C PHE A 403 -10.47 -9.40 7.92
N LEU A 404 -10.01 -9.65 9.14
CA LEU A 404 -8.69 -10.24 9.40
C LEU A 404 -8.67 -11.77 9.26
N ALA A 405 -7.57 -12.27 8.66
CA ALA A 405 -6.97 -13.56 8.94
C ALA A 405 -5.54 -13.30 9.48
N TYR A 406 -5.42 -13.06 10.80
CA TYR A 406 -4.23 -12.53 11.45
C TYR A 406 -4.23 -12.87 12.95
N HIS A 407 -3.08 -13.14 13.55
CA HIS A 407 -2.89 -13.45 14.98
C HIS A 407 -3.93 -14.43 15.53
N ASP A 408 -4.84 -13.97 16.38
CA ASP A 408 -5.88 -14.73 17.07
C ASP A 408 -7.00 -15.23 16.13
N VAL A 409 -7.16 -14.62 14.96
CA VAL A 409 -8.11 -14.99 13.89
C VAL A 409 -7.38 -15.50 12.63
N LEU A 410 -6.13 -15.96 12.74
CA LEU A 410 -5.35 -16.47 11.61
C LEU A 410 -5.83 -17.85 11.13
N GLU A 411 -6.28 -18.69 12.06
CA GLU A 411 -6.81 -20.01 11.74
C GLU A 411 -8.07 -19.87 10.88
N PRO A 412 -8.26 -20.71 9.85
CA PRO A 412 -9.48 -20.69 9.07
C PRO A 412 -10.72 -21.02 9.93
N PRO A 413 -11.93 -20.66 9.49
CA PRO A 413 -13.15 -20.96 10.23
C PRO A 413 -13.31 -22.46 10.45
N SER A 414 -13.72 -22.84 11.67
CA SER A 414 -13.86 -24.23 12.11
C SER A 414 -15.24 -24.84 11.80
N ARG A 415 -16.16 -24.02 11.31
CA ARG A 415 -17.55 -24.39 11.00
C ARG A 415 -18.08 -23.61 9.79
N PRO A 416 -19.19 -24.03 9.16
CA PRO A 416 -19.84 -23.28 8.09
C PRO A 416 -20.10 -21.84 8.49
N LEU A 417 -19.95 -20.92 7.51
CA LEU A 417 -20.27 -19.51 7.70
C LEU A 417 -21.77 -19.32 7.87
N PRO A 418 -22.23 -18.18 8.44
CA PRO A 418 -23.65 -17.85 8.53
C PRO A 418 -24.34 -17.97 7.17
N GLU A 419 -25.60 -18.45 7.18
CA GLU A 419 -26.41 -18.46 5.98
C GLU A 419 -26.55 -17.06 5.39
N GLY A 420 -26.42 -16.93 4.07
CA GLY A 420 -26.45 -15.63 3.39
C GLY A 420 -25.17 -14.80 3.55
N PHE A 421 -24.05 -15.38 4.00
CA PHE A 421 -22.76 -14.68 4.01
C PHE A 421 -22.37 -14.27 2.60
N ASP A 422 -22.15 -12.97 2.39
CA ASP A 422 -21.94 -12.41 1.05
C ASP A 422 -20.43 -12.25 0.74
N TYR A 423 -19.90 -13.13 -0.08
CA TYR A 423 -18.51 -13.09 -0.55
C TYR A 423 -18.22 -11.95 -1.55
N ALA A 424 -19.25 -11.32 -2.13
CA ALA A 424 -19.06 -10.18 -3.02
C ALA A 424 -18.70 -8.92 -2.24
N THR A 425 -19.22 -8.79 -1.01
CA THR A 425 -19.01 -7.64 -0.14
C THR A 425 -18.02 -7.92 1.00
N CYS A 426 -17.80 -9.20 1.37
CA CYS A 426 -16.97 -9.58 2.52
C CYS A 426 -15.82 -10.46 2.11
N SER A 427 -14.59 -10.05 2.40
CA SER A 427 -13.42 -10.85 2.09
C SER A 427 -12.35 -10.81 3.18
N ALA A 428 -11.68 -11.96 3.35
CA ALA A 428 -10.58 -12.13 4.30
C ALA A 428 -9.31 -11.45 3.81
N THR A 429 -8.64 -10.72 4.69
CA THR A 429 -7.26 -10.25 4.47
C THR A 429 -6.29 -11.11 5.26
N PHE A 430 -5.48 -11.86 4.55
CA PHE A 430 -4.46 -12.73 5.12
C PHE A 430 -3.16 -11.96 5.34
N PHE A 431 -2.67 -11.95 6.59
CA PHE A 431 -1.50 -11.18 7.00
C PHE A 431 -0.36 -12.07 7.50
N PRO A 432 0.65 -12.40 6.67
CA PRO A 432 1.80 -13.18 7.10
C PRO A 432 2.89 -12.31 7.75
N ILE A 433 2.57 -11.55 8.79
CA ILE A 433 3.40 -10.46 9.37
C ILE A 433 4.84 -10.83 9.71
N VAL A 434 5.10 -12.07 10.17
CA VAL A 434 6.44 -12.50 10.56
C VAL A 434 6.98 -13.63 9.68
N ARG A 435 6.52 -13.68 8.44
CA ARG A 435 7.03 -14.65 7.47
C ARG A 435 8.53 -14.44 7.19
N CYS A 436 9.17 -15.43 6.62
CA CYS A 436 10.53 -15.32 6.10
C CYS A 436 10.51 -14.61 4.74
N TYR A 437 11.38 -13.62 4.56
CA TYR A 437 11.61 -12.93 3.28
C TYR A 437 12.93 -13.35 2.61
N VAL A 438 13.74 -14.20 3.24
CA VAL A 438 14.90 -14.85 2.60
C VAL A 438 14.45 -15.85 1.55
N HIS A 439 13.35 -16.54 1.83
CA HIS A 439 12.76 -17.54 0.97
C HIS A 439 11.43 -17.05 0.42
N ARG A 440 11.10 -17.46 -0.79
CA ARG A 440 9.78 -17.24 -1.37
C ARG A 440 8.72 -17.87 -0.46
N PHE A 441 7.49 -17.35 -0.54
CA PHE A 441 6.42 -17.75 0.37
C PHE A 441 6.09 -19.26 0.26
N ASP A 442 6.11 -19.81 -0.93
CA ASP A 442 5.78 -21.20 -1.25
C ASP A 442 6.94 -22.19 -1.08
N ASP A 443 8.13 -21.76 -0.64
CA ASP A 443 9.28 -22.64 -0.44
C ASP A 443 8.96 -23.76 0.57
N PRO A 444 8.94 -25.05 0.15
CA PRO A 444 8.59 -26.14 1.02
C PRO A 444 9.61 -26.36 2.16
N GLN A 445 10.85 -25.93 1.98
CA GLN A 445 11.93 -26.10 2.93
C GLN A 445 12.01 -24.97 3.97
N CYS A 446 11.20 -23.91 3.85
CA CYS A 446 11.17 -22.84 4.82
C CYS A 446 10.16 -23.10 5.95
N PRO A 447 10.61 -23.50 7.17
CA PRO A 447 9.70 -23.84 8.27
C PRO A 447 8.88 -22.64 8.76
N ARG A 448 9.43 -21.40 8.65
CA ARG A 448 8.71 -20.19 9.04
C ARG A 448 7.55 -19.91 8.08
N ASN A 449 7.77 -20.07 6.77
CA ASN A 449 6.71 -19.93 5.78
C ASN A 449 5.74 -21.10 5.79
N ALA A 450 6.19 -22.30 6.20
CA ALA A 450 5.34 -23.49 6.31
C ALA A 450 4.12 -23.26 7.21
N ARG A 451 4.28 -22.54 8.33
CA ARG A 451 3.16 -22.17 9.20
C ARG A 451 2.11 -21.35 8.45
N TYR A 452 2.54 -20.28 7.77
CA TYR A 452 1.62 -19.42 7.02
C TYR A 452 1.02 -20.12 5.79
N ARG A 453 1.79 -20.99 5.12
CA ARG A 453 1.24 -21.81 4.02
C ARG A 453 0.13 -22.73 4.51
N LYS A 454 0.29 -23.38 5.67
CA LYS A 454 -0.75 -24.21 6.26
C LYS A 454 -2.04 -23.41 6.47
N GLN A 455 -1.93 -22.21 7.03
CA GLN A 455 -3.09 -21.35 7.26
C GLN A 455 -3.71 -20.89 5.94
N LEU A 456 -2.89 -20.39 5.01
CA LEU A 456 -3.36 -19.97 3.69
C LEU A 456 -4.05 -21.11 2.93
N HIS A 457 -3.52 -22.35 3.04
CA HIS A 457 -4.15 -23.52 2.47
C HIS A 457 -5.55 -23.75 3.05
N GLY A 458 -5.72 -23.65 4.36
CA GLY A 458 -7.01 -23.81 5.03
C GLY A 458 -8.03 -22.73 4.63
N TRP A 459 -7.59 -21.49 4.34
CA TRP A 459 -8.44 -20.42 3.86
C TRP A 459 -8.80 -20.55 2.38
N ALA A 460 -7.86 -20.95 1.52
CA ALA A 460 -7.96 -20.80 0.07
C ALA A 460 -8.09 -22.13 -0.70
N LEU A 461 -7.43 -23.20 -0.27
CA LEU A 461 -7.20 -24.39 -1.09
C LEU A 461 -7.82 -25.68 -0.53
N ALA A 462 -7.98 -25.82 0.80
CA ALA A 462 -8.51 -27.03 1.40
C ALA A 462 -9.90 -27.39 0.80
N PRO A 463 -10.13 -28.65 0.38
CA PRO A 463 -11.39 -29.04 -0.26
C PRO A 463 -12.61 -28.84 0.65
N ASP A 464 -12.43 -29.07 1.93
CA ASP A 464 -13.42 -28.97 3.00
C ASP A 464 -13.49 -27.58 3.66
N ARG A 465 -12.73 -26.59 3.14
CA ARG A 465 -12.72 -25.24 3.72
C ARG A 465 -14.12 -24.64 3.77
N HIS A 466 -14.44 -23.98 4.84
CA HIS A 466 -15.71 -23.30 5.03
C HIS A 466 -15.77 -21.94 4.31
N TYR A 467 -14.67 -21.19 4.27
CA TYR A 467 -14.59 -19.94 3.52
C TYR A 467 -14.41 -20.21 2.02
N LYS A 468 -15.26 -19.60 1.17
CA LYS A 468 -15.27 -19.80 -0.29
C LYS A 468 -14.95 -18.54 -1.10
N GLY A 469 -14.73 -17.41 -0.42
CA GLY A 469 -14.48 -16.13 -1.06
C GLY A 469 -13.05 -15.92 -1.55
N GLU A 470 -12.85 -14.82 -2.24
CA GLU A 470 -11.52 -14.36 -2.64
C GLU A 470 -10.74 -13.81 -1.45
N LEU A 471 -9.43 -13.91 -1.53
CA LEU A 471 -8.54 -13.38 -0.50
C LEU A 471 -7.98 -12.01 -0.89
N CYS A 472 -7.77 -11.19 0.13
CA CYS A 472 -6.84 -10.09 0.12
C CYS A 472 -5.54 -10.52 0.80
N ILE A 473 -4.39 -10.14 0.26
CA ILE A 473 -3.10 -10.31 0.91
C ILE A 473 -2.66 -8.97 1.49
N GLY A 474 -2.36 -8.96 2.79
CA GLY A 474 -1.78 -7.83 3.49
C GLY A 474 -0.30 -8.06 3.76
N GLU A 475 0.58 -7.62 2.86
CA GLU A 475 2.01 -7.86 2.96
C GLU A 475 2.76 -6.78 3.75
N TYR A 476 3.94 -7.15 4.29
CA TYR A 476 4.77 -6.31 5.15
C TYR A 476 6.19 -6.18 4.59
N TYR A 477 6.34 -5.85 3.33
CA TYR A 477 7.65 -5.74 2.66
C TYR A 477 8.62 -4.71 3.28
N ASN A 478 8.17 -3.81 4.12
CA ASN A 478 9.05 -2.90 4.87
C ASN A 478 9.31 -3.34 6.31
N VAL A 479 8.68 -4.44 6.71
CA VAL A 479 8.70 -4.97 8.09
C VAL A 479 8.47 -3.89 9.15
N SER A 480 7.24 -3.77 9.61
CA SER A 480 6.81 -2.88 10.69
C SER A 480 7.86 -2.75 11.81
N GLY A 481 8.27 -1.55 12.15
CA GLY A 481 9.29 -1.25 13.17
C GLY A 481 10.67 -0.82 12.63
N TYR A 482 10.99 -1.11 11.37
CA TYR A 482 12.20 -0.62 10.67
C TYR A 482 11.85 -0.01 9.31
N LYS A 483 10.79 0.76 9.26
CA LYS A 483 10.18 1.30 8.05
C LYS A 483 11.14 2.07 7.14
N CYS A 484 12.19 2.65 7.71
CA CYS A 484 13.17 3.43 6.97
C CYS A 484 14.41 2.63 6.53
N LEU A 485 14.51 1.34 6.85
CA LEU A 485 15.56 0.52 6.26
C LEU A 485 15.38 0.45 4.73
N PRO A 486 16.49 0.47 3.97
CA PRO A 486 16.47 0.43 2.51
C PRO A 486 16.21 -0.99 1.98
N VAL A 487 15.11 -1.62 2.42
CA VAL A 487 14.77 -2.99 2.04
C VAL A 487 14.35 -3.07 0.58
N VAL A 488 14.82 -4.10 -0.10
CA VAL A 488 14.49 -4.45 -1.48
C VAL A 488 14.11 -5.92 -1.54
N TYR A 489 13.09 -6.27 -2.33
CA TYR A 489 12.57 -7.63 -2.46
C TYR A 489 12.32 -8.00 -3.91
N MET A 490 13.30 -7.76 -4.78
CA MET A 490 13.17 -8.02 -6.22
C MET A 490 12.77 -9.47 -6.50
N HIS A 491 13.61 -10.41 -6.08
CA HIS A 491 13.47 -11.81 -6.40
C HIS A 491 12.34 -12.49 -5.61
N THR A 492 12.19 -12.15 -4.33
CA THR A 492 11.13 -12.71 -3.47
C THR A 492 9.75 -12.28 -4.00
N MET A 493 9.57 -10.99 -4.27
CA MET A 493 8.30 -10.44 -4.77
C MET A 493 7.94 -10.99 -6.16
N ALA A 494 8.94 -11.18 -7.04
CA ALA A 494 8.76 -11.74 -8.37
C ALA A 494 8.11 -13.13 -8.37
N ARG A 495 8.25 -13.88 -7.28
CA ARG A 495 7.66 -15.21 -7.10
C ARG A 495 6.39 -15.19 -6.27
N ASP A 496 6.36 -14.39 -5.22
CA ASP A 496 5.27 -14.38 -4.24
C ASP A 496 3.96 -13.82 -4.82
N ILE A 497 4.00 -12.76 -5.61
CA ILE A 497 2.78 -12.16 -6.19
C ILE A 497 2.06 -13.12 -7.15
N PRO A 498 2.74 -13.78 -8.11
CA PRO A 498 2.10 -14.81 -8.92
C PRO A 498 1.54 -15.98 -8.11
N PHE A 499 2.27 -16.43 -7.08
CA PHE A 499 1.79 -17.49 -6.20
C PHE A 499 0.50 -17.08 -5.46
N TYR A 500 0.44 -15.88 -4.90
CA TYR A 500 -0.78 -15.39 -4.26
C TYR A 500 -1.97 -15.34 -5.22
N HIS A 501 -1.75 -14.91 -6.46
CA HIS A 501 -2.80 -14.93 -7.48
C HIS A 501 -3.26 -16.36 -7.79
N GLN A 502 -2.32 -17.29 -7.93
CA GLN A 502 -2.59 -18.71 -8.22
C GLN A 502 -3.46 -19.37 -7.13
N VAL A 503 -3.27 -19.02 -5.88
CA VAL A 503 -4.07 -19.54 -4.75
C VAL A 503 -5.40 -18.80 -4.52
N GLY A 504 -5.80 -17.94 -5.45
CA GLY A 504 -7.11 -17.29 -5.43
C GLY A 504 -7.15 -15.90 -4.78
N ALA A 505 -6.02 -15.29 -4.47
CA ALA A 505 -6.01 -13.89 -4.05
C ALA A 505 -6.30 -12.97 -5.27
N ARG A 506 -7.22 -12.03 -5.09
CA ARG A 506 -7.60 -11.02 -6.09
C ARG A 506 -7.48 -9.59 -5.56
N HIS A 507 -7.05 -9.43 -4.31
CA HIS A 507 -6.85 -8.16 -3.63
C HIS A 507 -5.52 -8.18 -2.92
N PHE A 508 -4.85 -7.03 -2.91
CA PHE A 508 -3.52 -6.92 -2.32
C PHE A 508 -3.31 -5.50 -1.79
N HIS A 509 -2.76 -5.38 -0.60
CA HIS A 509 -2.21 -4.13 -0.12
C HIS A 509 -0.91 -4.33 0.66
N TYR A 510 -0.03 -3.35 0.55
CA TYR A 510 1.24 -3.31 1.24
C TYR A 510 1.10 -2.47 2.52
N MET A 511 1.38 -3.08 3.66
CA MET A 511 1.27 -2.45 4.98
C MET A 511 2.41 -1.49 5.26
N HIS A 512 2.09 -0.37 5.93
CA HIS A 512 3.07 0.60 6.42
C HIS A 512 3.96 1.21 5.33
N VAL A 513 3.41 1.51 4.17
CA VAL A 513 4.15 2.21 3.12
C VAL A 513 4.67 3.56 3.63
N VAL A 514 5.85 3.93 3.20
CA VAL A 514 6.37 5.29 3.35
C VAL A 514 5.98 6.11 2.13
N THR A 515 5.55 7.36 2.33
CA THR A 515 5.12 8.26 1.25
C THR A 515 6.22 9.21 0.80
N ARG A 516 7.30 9.32 1.57
CA ARG A 516 8.47 10.17 1.29
C ARG A 516 9.77 9.41 1.53
N ASN A 517 10.89 9.94 1.05
CA ASN A 517 12.22 9.33 1.18
C ASN A 517 12.23 7.88 0.67
N LEU A 518 11.69 7.67 -0.52
CA LEU A 518 11.53 6.35 -1.08
C LEU A 518 12.87 5.71 -1.41
N GLY A 519 13.79 6.45 -2.06
CA GLY A 519 15.11 5.94 -2.43
C GLY A 519 15.04 4.54 -3.01
N ASN A 520 15.75 3.61 -2.42
CA ASN A 520 15.81 2.22 -2.85
C ASN A 520 14.44 1.49 -2.80
N LYS A 521 13.49 1.97 -2.00
CA LYS A 521 12.13 1.38 -1.90
C LYS A 521 11.28 1.65 -3.14
N ALA A 522 11.67 2.63 -3.97
CA ALA A 522 10.96 2.95 -5.20
C ALA A 522 10.80 1.72 -6.10
N LEU A 523 11.84 0.90 -6.24
CA LEU A 523 11.77 -0.33 -7.03
C LEU A 523 10.74 -1.33 -6.48
N THR A 524 10.71 -1.55 -5.16
CA THR A 524 9.74 -2.44 -4.52
C THR A 524 8.30 -2.02 -4.83
N ASN A 525 7.99 -0.73 -4.68
CA ASN A 525 6.66 -0.21 -4.96
C ASN A 525 6.31 -0.24 -6.45
N TYR A 526 7.26 0.09 -7.32
CA TYR A 526 7.09 0.07 -8.77
C TYR A 526 6.87 -1.36 -9.31
N GLN A 527 7.71 -2.32 -8.91
CA GLN A 527 7.57 -3.73 -9.27
C GLN A 527 6.22 -4.29 -8.79
N MET A 528 5.86 -4.01 -7.53
CA MET A 528 4.57 -4.43 -6.98
C MET A 528 3.40 -3.93 -7.83
N ALA A 529 3.40 -2.66 -8.20
CA ALA A 529 2.33 -2.08 -9.03
C ALA A 529 2.22 -2.80 -10.38
N ARG A 530 3.34 -3.12 -11.04
CA ARG A 530 3.36 -3.82 -12.32
C ARG A 530 2.86 -5.25 -12.20
N GLN A 531 3.36 -6.02 -11.23
CA GLN A 531 2.95 -7.41 -11.03
C GLN A 531 1.50 -7.55 -10.53
N LEU A 532 0.97 -6.58 -9.76
CA LEU A 532 -0.43 -6.60 -9.35
C LEU A 532 -1.37 -6.27 -10.51
N TRP A 533 -0.92 -5.45 -11.46
CA TRP A 533 -1.67 -5.20 -12.70
C TRP A 533 -1.65 -6.44 -13.60
N ASP A 534 -0.47 -6.98 -13.84
CA ASP A 534 -0.27 -8.15 -14.69
C ASP A 534 0.70 -9.13 -14.00
N VAL A 535 0.16 -10.24 -13.50
CA VAL A 535 0.97 -11.30 -12.86
C VAL A 535 1.92 -12.00 -13.81
N GLY A 536 1.70 -11.87 -15.13
CA GLY A 536 2.59 -12.34 -16.17
C GLY A 536 3.79 -11.41 -16.45
N THR A 537 3.95 -10.33 -15.67
CA THR A 537 5.09 -9.41 -15.83
C THR A 537 6.42 -10.13 -15.75
N GLU A 538 7.19 -10.08 -16.84
CA GLU A 538 8.54 -10.61 -16.92
C GLU A 538 9.49 -9.69 -16.11
N CYS A 539 9.81 -10.09 -14.89
CA CYS A 539 10.54 -9.25 -13.93
C CYS A 539 11.96 -8.91 -14.40
N GLU A 540 12.66 -9.80 -15.10
CA GLU A 540 13.99 -9.50 -15.65
C GLU A 540 13.94 -8.36 -16.67
N ALA A 541 12.95 -8.37 -17.56
CA ALA A 541 12.74 -7.28 -18.51
C ALA A 541 12.32 -5.97 -17.81
N LEU A 542 11.47 -6.07 -16.77
CA LEU A 542 11.09 -4.93 -15.95
C LEU A 542 12.29 -4.28 -15.25
N TRP A 543 13.18 -5.09 -14.67
CA TRP A 543 14.39 -4.59 -13.99
C TRP A 543 15.37 -4.00 -14.99
N ALA A 544 15.57 -4.65 -16.16
CA ALA A 544 16.41 -4.10 -17.21
C ALA A 544 15.94 -2.71 -17.64
N ASP A 545 14.63 -2.54 -17.93
CA ASP A 545 14.04 -1.23 -18.27
C ASP A 545 14.19 -0.22 -17.13
N TYR A 546 13.91 -0.64 -15.87
CA TYR A 546 14.03 0.22 -14.68
C TYR A 546 15.44 0.77 -14.52
N PHE A 547 16.47 -0.10 -14.50
CA PHE A 547 17.84 0.32 -14.28
C PHE A 547 18.39 1.14 -15.45
N ALA A 548 18.12 0.72 -16.68
CA ALA A 548 18.57 1.44 -17.88
C ALA A 548 18.02 2.87 -17.92
N ARG A 549 16.72 3.04 -17.70
CA ARG A 549 16.06 4.37 -17.78
C ARG A 549 16.29 5.23 -16.55
N ARG A 550 16.31 4.62 -15.37
CA ARG A 550 16.48 5.38 -14.11
C ARG A 550 17.91 5.84 -13.92
N TYR A 551 18.90 5.03 -14.31
CA TYR A 551 20.32 5.27 -13.96
C TYR A 551 21.23 5.45 -15.18
N GLY A 552 20.75 5.22 -16.40
CA GLY A 552 21.52 5.45 -17.62
C GLY A 552 22.89 4.75 -17.61
N PRO A 553 24.00 5.50 -17.73
CA PRO A 553 25.35 4.91 -17.73
C PRO A 553 25.72 4.12 -16.46
N ALA A 554 25.06 4.40 -15.33
CA ALA A 554 25.28 3.70 -14.07
C ALA A 554 24.37 2.46 -13.87
N ALA A 555 23.58 2.06 -14.88
CA ALA A 555 22.56 1.02 -14.77
C ALA A 555 23.09 -0.30 -14.19
N ASP A 556 24.15 -0.85 -14.75
CA ASP A 556 24.72 -2.13 -14.32
C ASP A 556 25.30 -2.05 -12.89
N THR A 557 25.97 -0.95 -12.56
CA THR A 557 26.51 -0.72 -11.22
C THR A 557 25.38 -0.61 -10.19
N MET A 558 24.31 0.12 -10.52
CA MET A 558 23.16 0.26 -9.63
C MET A 558 22.36 -1.03 -9.53
N ARG A 559 22.22 -1.83 -10.59
CA ARG A 559 21.59 -3.16 -10.51
C ARG A 559 22.35 -4.05 -9.52
N ARG A 560 23.66 -4.15 -9.64
CA ARG A 560 24.50 -4.91 -8.70
C ARG A 560 24.40 -4.38 -7.26
N PHE A 561 24.31 -3.07 -7.10
CA PHE A 561 24.06 -2.44 -5.80
C PHE A 561 22.73 -2.91 -5.20
N TYR A 562 21.63 -2.91 -5.96
CA TYR A 562 20.30 -3.35 -5.49
C TYR A 562 20.28 -4.85 -5.16
N GLU A 563 20.92 -5.69 -5.97
CA GLU A 563 21.04 -7.13 -5.71
C GLU A 563 21.84 -7.41 -4.42
N SER A 564 22.93 -6.66 -4.18
CA SER A 564 23.67 -6.75 -2.94
C SER A 564 22.89 -6.22 -1.74
N LEU A 565 22.13 -5.14 -1.93
CA LEU A 565 21.26 -4.55 -0.91
C LEU A 565 20.14 -5.50 -0.49
N GLU A 566 19.52 -6.21 -1.46
CA GLU A 566 18.55 -7.25 -1.16
C GLU A 566 19.13 -8.35 -0.27
N ARG A 567 20.34 -8.83 -0.57
CA ARG A 567 21.05 -9.83 0.24
C ARG A 567 21.42 -9.30 1.63
N MET A 568 21.84 -8.06 1.73
CA MET A 568 22.14 -7.38 3.00
C MET A 568 20.91 -7.35 3.93
N LEU A 569 19.70 -7.15 3.39
CA LEU A 569 18.50 -6.90 4.17
C LEU A 569 17.38 -7.94 3.97
N CYS A 570 17.56 -8.99 3.18
CA CYS A 570 16.52 -10.01 2.96
C CYS A 570 16.05 -10.66 4.27
N ASN A 571 16.95 -10.78 5.26
CA ASN A 571 16.64 -11.34 6.58
C ASN A 571 16.10 -10.27 7.56
N VAL A 572 15.36 -9.31 7.06
CA VAL A 572 14.87 -8.16 7.83
C VAL A 572 13.96 -8.56 9.01
N SER A 573 13.28 -9.70 8.92
CA SER A 573 12.50 -10.24 10.06
C SER A 573 13.42 -10.61 11.23
N GLU A 574 14.57 -11.22 10.94
CA GLU A 574 15.58 -11.51 11.97
C GLU A 574 16.29 -10.24 12.45
N LEU A 575 16.60 -9.32 11.54
CA LEU A 575 17.11 -8.00 11.90
C LEU A 575 16.14 -7.28 12.83
N LYS A 576 14.83 -7.30 12.54
CA LYS A 576 13.81 -6.70 13.39
C LYS A 576 13.75 -7.34 14.77
N TYR A 577 13.63 -8.65 14.83
CA TYR A 577 13.41 -9.36 16.10
C TYR A 577 14.74 -9.70 16.79
N GLY A 578 15.74 -10.12 16.07
CA GLY A 578 17.07 -10.43 16.61
C GLY A 578 17.80 -9.18 17.08
N LEU A 579 17.96 -8.20 16.21
CA LEU A 579 18.65 -6.94 16.48
C LEU A 579 17.89 -6.16 17.58
N ALA A 580 16.58 -5.97 17.45
CA ALA A 580 15.79 -5.23 18.41
C ALA A 580 15.77 -5.87 19.78
N ARG A 581 15.55 -7.18 19.87
CA ARG A 581 15.53 -7.91 21.12
C ARG A 581 16.91 -7.97 21.77
N ARG A 582 17.94 -8.23 20.98
CA ARG A 582 19.32 -8.35 21.49
C ARG A 582 19.90 -7.00 21.91
N LEU A 583 19.67 -5.95 21.17
CA LEU A 583 20.05 -4.60 21.59
C LEU A 583 19.22 -4.07 22.80
N ASN A 584 18.12 -4.73 23.15
CA ASN A 584 17.31 -4.40 24.33
C ASN A 584 17.55 -5.32 25.52
N ALA A 585 17.94 -6.57 25.27
CA ALA A 585 18.13 -7.53 26.35
C ALA A 585 19.29 -7.10 27.23
N GLY A 586 19.09 -7.14 28.52
CA GLY A 586 20.19 -7.00 29.47
C GLY A 586 21.17 -8.15 29.33
N SER A 587 22.40 -7.81 29.40
CA SER A 587 23.65 -8.56 29.64
C SER A 587 23.90 -9.97 29.08
N LYS A 588 23.09 -10.98 29.35
CA LYS A 588 23.50 -12.38 29.12
C LYS A 588 23.18 -12.90 27.71
N THR A 589 22.23 -12.28 27.01
CA THR A 589 21.72 -12.75 25.72
C THR A 589 21.92 -11.75 24.59
N LEU A 590 22.56 -10.60 24.87
CA LEU A 590 22.70 -9.51 23.91
C LEU A 590 23.42 -9.96 22.63
N PHE A 591 24.51 -10.74 22.78
CA PHE A 591 25.28 -11.29 21.68
C PHE A 591 25.70 -12.74 22.01
N PRO A 592 24.82 -13.73 21.85
CA PRO A 592 25.18 -15.14 22.07
C PRO A 592 26.23 -15.59 21.04
N THR A 593 26.90 -16.70 21.32
CA THR A 593 28.03 -17.20 20.50
C THR A 593 27.68 -17.53 19.06
N ASP A 594 26.40 -17.79 18.77
CA ASP A 594 25.88 -18.12 17.45
C ASP A 594 25.24 -16.91 16.74
N HIS A 595 25.36 -15.70 17.29
CA HIS A 595 24.71 -14.46 16.78
C HIS A 595 25.27 -13.99 15.42
N LEU A 596 26.45 -14.44 15.01
CA LEU A 596 26.97 -14.20 13.66
C LEU A 596 26.09 -14.80 12.58
N ARG A 597 25.24 -15.73 12.93
CA ARG A 597 24.15 -16.20 12.07
C ARG A 597 22.87 -15.53 12.54
N LEU A 598 22.26 -14.72 11.72
CA LEU A 598 20.94 -14.14 12.01
C LEU A 598 19.90 -15.26 12.04
N ARG A 599 19.91 -16.03 13.08
CA ARG A 599 18.94 -17.07 13.40
C ARG A 599 18.02 -16.53 14.49
N ARG A 600 16.76 -16.69 14.40
CA ARG A 600 15.70 -17.61 14.52
C ARG A 600 14.67 -17.17 15.53
N ALA A 601 13.42 -17.32 15.20
CA ALA A 601 12.43 -17.72 16.19
C ALA A 601 12.70 -19.21 16.55
N GLU A 602 12.44 -19.61 17.79
CA GLU A 602 12.61 -20.98 18.26
C GLU A 602 12.08 -22.02 17.26
N GLY A 603 12.87 -23.01 16.92
CA GLY A 603 12.49 -24.12 16.05
C GLY A 603 12.54 -23.89 14.54
N ALA A 604 12.81 -22.68 14.06
CA ALA A 604 12.86 -22.41 12.62
C ALA A 604 14.29 -22.49 12.07
N THR A 605 14.50 -23.33 11.09
CA THR A 605 15.78 -23.54 10.39
C THR A 605 15.87 -22.73 9.09
N CYS A 606 15.31 -21.52 9.03
CA CYS A 606 15.54 -20.66 7.88
C CYS A 606 17.02 -20.32 7.80
N THR A 607 17.69 -20.85 6.79
CA THR A 607 19.07 -20.49 6.46
C THR A 607 19.02 -19.13 5.79
N GLY A 608 19.52 -18.11 6.46
CA GLY A 608 19.73 -16.79 5.89
C GLY A 608 21.23 -16.47 5.90
N PRO A 609 21.63 -15.35 5.29
CA PRO A 609 23.02 -14.90 5.37
C PRO A 609 23.44 -14.72 6.82
N THR A 610 24.70 -15.03 7.10
CA THR A 610 25.33 -14.75 8.40
C THR A 610 25.48 -13.25 8.60
N LEU A 611 25.71 -12.81 9.84
CA LEU A 611 25.97 -11.38 10.09
C LEU A 611 27.27 -10.89 9.40
N GLU A 612 28.26 -11.77 9.23
CA GLU A 612 29.48 -11.48 8.48
C GLU A 612 29.19 -11.26 6.98
N GLU A 613 28.41 -12.14 6.37
CA GLU A 613 27.99 -11.96 4.97
C GLU A 613 27.15 -10.69 4.78
N ILE A 614 26.27 -10.36 5.73
CA ILE A 614 25.50 -9.11 5.72
C ILE A 614 26.40 -7.89 5.82
N ALA A 615 27.41 -7.89 6.70
CA ALA A 615 28.40 -6.83 6.80
C ALA A 615 29.24 -6.72 5.51
N GLY A 616 29.61 -7.85 4.91
CA GLY A 616 30.29 -7.90 3.60
C GLY A 616 29.44 -7.30 2.48
N HIS A 617 28.14 -7.58 2.46
CA HIS A 617 27.22 -6.95 1.50
C HIS A 617 27.09 -5.43 1.73
N ALA A 618 27.13 -4.94 2.98
CA ALA A 618 27.13 -3.51 3.25
C ALA A 618 28.36 -2.81 2.66
N VAL A 619 29.55 -3.42 2.79
CA VAL A 619 30.79 -2.92 2.17
C VAL A 619 30.69 -2.94 0.64
N THR A 620 30.17 -4.03 0.06
CA THR A 620 29.96 -4.14 -1.39
C THR A 620 29.00 -3.05 -1.89
N CYS A 621 27.90 -2.82 -1.21
CA CYS A 621 26.95 -1.75 -1.54
C CYS A 621 27.61 -0.37 -1.50
N ARG A 622 28.43 -0.09 -0.48
CA ARG A 622 29.18 1.18 -0.37
C ARG A 622 30.09 1.36 -1.57
N THR A 623 30.89 0.35 -1.91
CA THR A 623 31.75 0.40 -3.08
C THR A 623 31.02 0.68 -4.37
N LEU A 624 29.92 -0.01 -4.60
CA LEU A 624 29.13 0.14 -5.83
C LEU A 624 28.45 1.51 -5.94
N ILE A 625 27.86 2.03 -4.85
CA ILE A 625 27.22 3.33 -4.90
C ILE A 625 28.22 4.48 -5.03
N ASP A 626 29.40 4.37 -4.40
CA ASP A 626 30.49 5.33 -4.56
C ASP A 626 31.07 5.29 -5.99
N GLN A 627 31.19 4.11 -6.60
CA GLN A 627 31.55 3.96 -8.00
C GLN A 627 30.50 4.66 -8.90
N ALA A 628 29.20 4.43 -8.67
CA ALA A 628 28.14 5.08 -9.46
C ALA A 628 28.21 6.61 -9.33
N ARG A 629 28.41 7.14 -8.11
CA ARG A 629 28.53 8.58 -7.87
C ARG A 629 29.75 9.21 -8.54
N GLY A 630 30.81 8.47 -8.74
CA GLY A 630 32.03 8.91 -9.43
C GLY A 630 31.92 8.96 -10.95
N MET A 631 30.86 8.46 -11.54
CA MET A 631 30.65 8.47 -13.00
C MET A 631 30.23 9.84 -13.51
N PRO A 632 30.53 10.20 -14.77
CA PRO A 632 29.97 11.38 -15.44
C PRO A 632 28.50 11.12 -15.78
N LEU A 633 27.57 11.65 -14.98
CA LEU A 633 26.15 11.40 -15.07
C LEU A 633 25.35 12.70 -15.26
N PRO A 634 24.20 12.63 -15.94
CA PRO A 634 23.22 13.73 -15.95
C PRO A 634 22.76 14.09 -14.53
N ASP A 635 22.41 15.36 -14.29
CA ASP A 635 21.97 15.89 -12.99
C ASP A 635 20.83 15.08 -12.38
N ARG A 636 19.85 14.71 -13.18
CA ARG A 636 18.70 13.90 -12.75
C ARG A 636 19.15 12.54 -12.22
N VAL A 637 20.07 11.87 -12.89
CA VAL A 637 20.61 10.58 -12.46
C VAL A 637 21.43 10.73 -11.18
N ARG A 638 22.25 11.78 -11.09
CA ARG A 638 22.97 12.10 -9.84
C ARG A 638 22.02 12.33 -8.67
N GLY A 639 20.92 13.05 -8.88
CA GLY A 639 19.89 13.28 -7.87
C GLY A 639 19.26 11.99 -7.37
N ARG A 640 18.92 11.06 -8.28
CA ARG A 640 18.35 9.74 -7.96
C ARG A 640 19.34 8.88 -7.15
N ILE A 641 20.60 8.84 -7.53
CA ILE A 641 21.65 8.09 -6.80
C ILE A 641 21.92 8.71 -5.43
N ALA A 642 21.88 10.03 -5.31
CA ALA A 642 22.03 10.71 -4.02
C ALA A 642 20.89 10.39 -3.04
N GLU A 643 19.67 10.25 -3.54
CA GLU A 643 18.55 9.81 -2.71
C GLU A 643 18.70 8.36 -2.26
N ASP A 644 19.10 7.45 -3.17
CA ASP A 644 19.38 6.06 -2.86
C ASP A 644 20.50 5.92 -1.82
N GLU A 645 21.57 6.69 -1.98
CA GLU A 645 22.69 6.69 -1.04
C GLU A 645 22.29 7.20 0.35
N ARG A 646 21.48 8.24 0.42
CA ARG A 646 21.02 8.79 1.71
C ARG A 646 20.22 7.74 2.50
N LEU A 647 19.32 6.99 1.84
CA LEU A 647 18.57 5.93 2.50
C LEU A 647 19.45 4.72 2.82
N PHE A 648 20.34 4.34 1.91
CA PHE A 648 21.30 3.26 2.10
C PHE A 648 22.22 3.53 3.29
N ALA A 649 22.77 4.74 3.44
CA ALA A 649 23.67 5.10 4.52
C ALA A 649 23.06 4.83 5.92
N TYR A 650 21.76 5.08 6.08
CA TYR A 650 21.06 4.73 7.32
C TYR A 650 21.05 3.20 7.55
N GLY A 651 20.74 2.41 6.53
CA GLY A 651 20.77 0.94 6.60
C GLY A 651 22.15 0.37 6.87
N GLU A 652 23.16 0.86 6.15
CA GLU A 652 24.57 0.52 6.32
C GLU A 652 25.03 0.76 7.77
N ARG A 653 24.82 1.96 8.28
CA ARG A 653 25.20 2.32 9.66
C ARG A 653 24.48 1.47 10.71
N THR A 654 23.21 1.14 10.46
CA THR A 654 22.43 0.25 11.34
C THR A 654 23.05 -1.14 11.41
N VAL A 655 23.36 -1.74 10.27
CA VAL A 655 23.97 -3.08 10.16
C VAL A 655 25.37 -3.11 10.73
N LEU A 656 26.21 -2.16 10.33
CA LEU A 656 27.62 -2.10 10.78
C LEU A 656 27.73 -1.78 12.28
N THR A 657 26.88 -0.94 12.84
CA THR A 657 26.82 -0.75 14.31
C THR A 657 26.59 -2.07 15.03
N TYR A 658 25.67 -2.88 14.52
CA TYR A 658 25.41 -4.19 15.11
C TYR A 658 26.58 -5.15 14.94
N TRP A 659 27.20 -5.19 13.78
CA TRP A 659 28.40 -5.98 13.50
C TRP A 659 29.53 -5.64 14.48
N GLU A 660 29.85 -4.37 14.60
CA GLU A 660 30.94 -3.88 15.48
C GLU A 660 30.64 -4.18 16.96
N CYS A 661 29.40 -4.00 17.39
CA CYS A 661 28.98 -4.41 18.74
C CYS A 661 29.15 -5.93 18.97
N ALA A 662 28.82 -6.74 17.97
CA ALA A 662 28.94 -8.18 18.05
C ALA A 662 30.40 -8.63 18.13
N GLN A 663 31.30 -8.04 17.35
CA GLN A 663 32.73 -8.26 17.41
C GLN A 663 33.31 -7.87 18.77
N ALA A 664 32.98 -6.67 19.25
CA ALA A 664 33.45 -6.18 20.56
C ALA A 664 33.02 -7.14 21.69
N PHE A 665 31.79 -7.66 21.63
CA PHE A 665 31.31 -8.60 22.62
C PHE A 665 32.06 -9.94 22.60
N GLN A 666 32.26 -10.52 21.43
CA GLN A 666 32.97 -11.81 21.31
C GLN A 666 34.41 -11.75 21.71
N LEU A 667 35.11 -10.73 21.20
CA LEU A 667 36.52 -10.50 21.53
C LEU A 667 36.71 -10.21 23.02
N GLY A 668 35.77 -9.45 23.62
CA GLY A 668 35.77 -9.21 25.06
C GLY A 668 35.63 -10.48 25.89
N ARG A 669 34.72 -11.37 25.48
CA ARG A 669 34.55 -12.68 26.12
C ARG A 669 35.73 -13.63 25.92
N ALA A 670 36.44 -13.50 24.79
CA ALA A 670 37.65 -14.25 24.51
C ALA A 670 38.90 -13.69 25.22
N GLY A 671 38.76 -12.62 26.03
CA GLY A 671 39.87 -11.96 26.71
C GLY A 671 40.70 -11.01 25.85
N ARG A 672 40.36 -10.84 24.55
CA ARG A 672 41.04 -9.96 23.60
C ARG A 672 40.58 -8.51 23.74
N LYS A 673 40.80 -7.94 24.94
CA LYS A 673 40.19 -6.64 25.35
C LYS A 673 40.60 -5.46 24.46
N GLU A 674 41.84 -5.40 24.00
CA GLU A 674 42.33 -4.28 23.14
C GLU A 674 41.65 -4.29 21.77
N GLU A 675 41.52 -5.44 21.16
CA GLU A 675 40.78 -5.57 19.90
C GLU A 675 39.28 -5.27 20.10
N ALA A 676 38.68 -5.80 21.17
CA ALA A 676 37.29 -5.47 21.53
C ALA A 676 37.04 -3.96 21.69
N ARG A 677 38.00 -3.22 22.26
CA ARG A 677 37.92 -1.75 22.38
C ARG A 677 37.97 -1.01 21.04
N LYS A 678 38.70 -1.52 20.05
CA LYS A 678 38.72 -0.95 18.69
C LYS A 678 37.34 -1.07 18.05
N HIS A 679 36.73 -2.24 18.10
CA HIS A 679 35.40 -2.47 17.60
C HIS A 679 34.31 -1.65 18.37
N LEU A 680 34.49 -1.50 19.69
CA LEU A 680 33.60 -0.66 20.49
C LEU A 680 33.73 0.83 20.10
N ALA A 681 34.93 1.32 19.80
CA ALA A 681 35.13 2.69 19.33
C ALA A 681 34.44 2.94 17.99
N GLU A 682 34.56 2.00 17.04
CA GLU A 682 33.90 2.10 15.75
C GLU A 682 32.37 1.98 15.89
N ALA A 683 31.84 1.08 16.73
CA ALA A 683 30.42 1.00 17.03
C ALA A 683 29.87 2.33 17.58
N ARG A 684 30.64 3.03 18.42
CA ARG A 684 30.28 4.36 18.92
C ARG A 684 30.18 5.39 17.81
N ARG A 685 31.22 5.45 16.95
CA ARG A 685 31.27 6.36 15.80
C ARG A 685 30.04 6.18 14.90
N LEU A 686 29.73 4.93 14.56
CA LEU A 686 28.56 4.60 13.73
C LEU A 686 27.24 4.95 14.42
N ALA A 687 27.13 4.70 15.72
CA ALA A 687 25.93 5.08 16.50
C ALA A 687 25.74 6.60 16.61
N ASP A 688 26.85 7.37 16.67
CA ASP A 688 26.79 8.83 16.62
C ASP A 688 26.27 9.33 15.26
N LEU A 689 26.72 8.73 14.17
CA LEU A 689 26.20 9.01 12.82
C LEU A 689 24.71 8.64 12.69
N LEU A 690 24.28 7.50 13.22
CA LEU A 690 22.85 7.13 13.25
C LEU A 690 21.99 8.14 14.01
N ARG A 691 22.51 8.70 15.11
CA ARG A 691 21.80 9.76 15.83
C ARG A 691 21.70 11.05 15.05
N ALA A 692 22.76 11.41 14.33
CA ALA A 692 22.77 12.57 13.44
C ALA A 692 21.77 12.42 12.29
N ASP A 693 21.73 11.26 11.65
CA ASP A 693 20.75 10.94 10.59
C ASP A 693 19.31 11.08 11.11
N THR A 694 19.03 10.55 12.32
CA THR A 694 17.73 10.64 12.95
C THR A 694 17.34 12.08 13.29
N ALA A 695 18.29 12.87 13.79
CA ALA A 695 18.06 14.28 14.16
C ALA A 695 17.86 15.19 12.94
N SER A 696 18.55 14.90 11.81
CA SER A 696 18.46 15.68 10.59
C SER A 696 17.15 15.45 9.82
N THR A 697 16.47 14.35 10.06
CA THR A 697 15.28 13.94 9.32
C THR A 697 14.01 14.40 10.04
N LYS A 698 13.68 15.68 9.92
CA LYS A 698 12.41 16.24 10.42
C LYS A 698 11.29 15.93 9.43
N HIS A 699 10.59 14.83 9.60
CA HIS A 699 9.41 14.51 8.83
C HIS A 699 8.15 14.59 9.68
N SER A 700 7.04 14.97 9.04
CA SER A 700 5.74 15.12 9.68
C SER A 700 5.18 13.82 10.27
N SER A 701 5.65 12.69 9.80
CA SER A 701 5.29 11.38 10.32
C SER A 701 6.45 10.76 11.09
N ALA A 702 6.27 10.58 12.39
CA ALA A 702 7.26 9.98 13.27
C ALA A 702 7.52 8.48 13.01
N HIS A 703 6.68 7.81 12.20
CA HIS A 703 6.69 6.36 12.12
C HIS A 703 7.15 5.80 10.78
N ALA A 704 6.83 6.43 9.66
CA ALA A 704 7.06 5.84 8.37
C ALA A 704 8.14 6.51 7.52
N ASN A 705 8.29 7.82 7.62
CA ASN A 705 9.19 8.58 6.74
C ASN A 705 10.49 9.04 7.39
N ALA A 706 10.59 8.99 8.72
CA ALA A 706 11.81 9.34 9.43
C ALA A 706 12.69 8.12 9.66
N PRO A 707 14.04 8.26 9.66
CA PRO A 707 14.91 7.25 10.20
C PRO A 707 14.47 6.89 11.61
N ASN A 708 14.39 5.59 11.88
CA ASN A 708 13.82 5.13 13.14
C ASN A 708 14.77 5.43 14.31
N ALA A 709 14.44 6.42 15.14
CA ALA A 709 15.13 6.74 16.39
C ALA A 709 15.34 5.49 17.30
N PHE A 710 14.53 4.47 17.09
CA PHE A 710 14.65 3.19 17.73
C PHE A 710 15.99 2.48 17.49
N ALA A 711 16.54 2.47 16.27
CA ALA A 711 17.85 1.89 16.01
C ALA A 711 18.95 2.62 16.77
N ALA A 712 18.93 3.95 16.77
CA ALA A 712 19.89 4.78 17.51
C ALA A 712 19.79 4.59 19.02
N SER A 713 18.59 4.54 19.59
CA SER A 713 18.38 4.32 21.02
C SER A 713 18.79 2.92 21.48
N ARG A 714 18.64 1.91 20.62
CA ARG A 714 19.06 0.53 20.87
C ARG A 714 20.57 0.39 20.82
N ALA A 715 21.21 0.99 19.84
CA ALA A 715 22.66 1.07 19.75
C ALA A 715 23.25 1.69 21.03
N THR A 716 22.66 2.79 21.52
CA THR A 716 23.11 3.43 22.78
C THR A 716 23.08 2.48 23.97
N ARG A 717 22.05 1.67 24.11
CA ARG A 717 21.95 0.67 25.20
C ARG A 717 22.97 -0.46 25.06
N ALA A 718 23.18 -0.95 23.85
CA ALA A 718 24.18 -1.98 23.57
C ALA A 718 25.60 -1.51 23.89
N LEU A 719 25.92 -0.27 23.50
CA LEU A 719 27.22 0.35 23.81
C LEU A 719 27.46 0.48 25.30
N ALA A 720 26.50 1.00 26.07
CA ALA A 720 26.61 1.13 27.51
C ALA A 720 26.85 -0.24 28.21
N HIS A 721 26.25 -1.30 27.69
CA HIS A 721 26.48 -2.65 28.21
C HIS A 721 27.90 -3.17 27.89
N LEU A 722 28.38 -2.96 26.66
CA LEU A 722 29.73 -3.34 26.24
C LEU A 722 30.82 -2.55 27.00
N GLU A 723 30.60 -1.27 27.26
CA GLU A 723 31.45 -0.42 28.09
C GLU A 723 31.66 -1.01 29.47
N LYS A 724 30.55 -1.41 30.12
CA LYS A 724 30.61 -2.07 31.42
C LYS A 724 31.31 -3.42 31.35
N LEU A 725 31.10 -4.21 30.32
CA LEU A 725 31.72 -5.52 30.14
C LEU A 725 33.26 -5.39 29.95
N LEU A 726 33.73 -4.37 29.24
CA LEU A 726 35.12 -4.14 28.93
C LEU A 726 35.87 -3.27 29.95
N GLY A 727 35.19 -2.82 31.00
CA GLY A 727 35.74 -1.95 32.02
C GLY A 727 36.13 -0.56 31.52
N THR A 728 35.45 -0.05 30.49
CA THR A 728 35.66 1.30 29.95
C THR A 728 34.69 2.27 30.64
N PRO A 729 35.15 3.48 31.10
CA PRO A 729 34.24 4.45 31.72
C PRO A 729 33.12 4.87 30.78
N SER A 730 31.89 4.93 31.29
CA SER A 730 30.77 5.41 30.50
C SER A 730 30.88 6.93 30.31
N ARG A 731 30.39 7.45 29.16
CA ARG A 731 30.29 8.91 28.91
C ARG A 731 29.38 9.64 29.92
N ARG A 732 28.63 8.92 30.76
CA ARG A 732 27.77 9.49 31.82
C ARG A 732 28.54 9.83 33.09
N ASP A 733 29.78 9.32 33.21
CA ASP A 733 30.65 9.55 34.38
C ASP A 733 31.68 10.65 34.13
N LYS A 734 31.58 11.35 32.99
CA LYS A 734 32.25 12.58 32.63
C LYS A 734 31.23 13.66 32.38
#